data_4c26860c0ae4b1e36cc14d7610b7ee16
#
_entry.id   4c26860c0ae4b1e36cc14d7610b7ee16
#
_cell.length_a   1.000
_cell.length_b   1.000
_cell.length_c   1.000
_cell.angle_alpha   90.00
_cell.angle_beta   90.00
_cell.angle_gamma   90.00
#
_symmetry.space_group_name_H-M   'P 1'
#
loop_
_entity.id
_entity.type
_entity.pdbx_description
1 polymer ?
#
loop_
_entity_poly.entity_id
_entity_poly.type
_entity_poly.pdbx_seq_one_letter_code
_entity_poly.pdbx_strand_id
1 'polypeptide(L)'
;MNPPLVSVIVPVYNCRATLGEALGSVFEQTIDPGLVEVIAVDDGSTDGSGDELDRLAEGRPGFSVVRRPNSGGPGAPRNAGIERARGRYLFFLDADDRLGPEALERMCAVAEEQGTDVVVGRYVGIGRGVAQFTKNIARVDVDDPDTDVYGASLTTHKLFRRELLERHGIRFPEGILAAEDKVFTAHAFLHSSGVSVVADHDCYYLVEREDGSSIMQAGGGWPEVFHGEVARSMLEQVMAHRGPGPARDRMLVRHFELEVLYGLDRRLLTAPEDVVDRVMDGMRRLCEDFLTPSVMMRMRPRYRVLAHSVRSGRRELLMRIIERAAASEPVPLLVDKARAYVAYPGFREPGASVPDTYFDVTDRLRVRRSLTALGWDGDRLGLGGTAVVSRLDPADRTIALLLRDKRSGGEHRVPCEAGGVGEDGDGGGDGEGGFTAALDPATAASGSPLPAGTWDLHVEVAHDRLVKEGRLGADRAEGVTAPKPRFVVSGGGVGASVTPFFTQGYDNLSLTVVPGPAALEKLLRVEAVGWDGLPRLLVRGSVPVSPASAAHVGVAVRLEARGGGDTKDAEVRLLPGAERLEFTAVTDLRGLAVGRWDVHLEFTVGGETARMRVPVRAGQPKVPPVPCATLGLRRASFYRTGGGNLAVHIVPGRVTALARSAGRRLTRR
;
A
#
# COMPACT_ATOMS: atom_id res chain seq x y z
N MET A 1 26.29 34.40 22.03
CA MET A 1 25.99 33.00 21.62
C MET A 1 24.78 33.04 20.72
N ASN A 2 24.78 32.32 19.61
CA ASN A 2 23.58 32.19 18.79
C ASN A 2 22.50 31.50 19.61
N PRO A 3 21.20 31.84 19.41
CA PRO A 3 20.12 31.15 20.08
C PRO A 3 20.13 29.66 19.71
N PRO A 4 19.76 28.76 20.64
CA PRO A 4 19.69 27.33 20.35
C PRO A 4 18.66 27.05 19.26
N LEU A 5 18.84 25.97 18.51
CA LEU A 5 17.86 25.50 17.52
C LEU A 5 16.71 24.79 18.22
N VAL A 6 17.02 23.94 19.18
CA VAL A 6 16.01 23.17 19.93
C VAL A 6 16.21 23.25 21.43
N SER A 7 15.11 23.46 22.16
CA SER A 7 15.03 23.34 23.62
C SER A 7 14.37 22.00 23.97
N VAL A 8 15.09 21.12 24.64
CA VAL A 8 14.54 19.88 25.20
C VAL A 8 14.07 20.14 26.62
N ILE A 9 12.77 20.00 26.84
CA ILE A 9 12.12 20.22 28.12
C ILE A 9 11.83 18.88 28.80
N VAL A 10 12.34 18.68 30.02
CA VAL A 10 12.25 17.42 30.74
C VAL A 10 11.53 17.67 32.08
N PRO A 11 10.24 17.29 32.21
CA PRO A 11 9.55 17.32 33.50
C PRO A 11 10.07 16.18 34.37
N VAL A 12 10.44 16.47 35.62
CA VAL A 12 11.03 15.47 36.52
C VAL A 12 10.24 15.45 37.83
N TYR A 13 9.77 14.27 38.22
CA TYR A 13 9.21 14.00 39.53
C TYR A 13 9.47 12.56 39.94
N ASN A 14 10.32 12.36 40.95
CA ASN A 14 10.69 11.04 41.47
C ASN A 14 11.13 10.05 40.37
N CYS A 15 12.12 10.46 39.55
CA CYS A 15 12.64 9.69 38.40
C CYS A 15 14.15 9.46 38.49
N ARG A 16 14.76 9.47 39.71
CA ARG A 16 16.21 9.35 39.87
C ARG A 16 16.82 8.17 39.13
N ALA A 17 16.13 7.03 39.13
CA ALA A 17 16.63 5.79 38.53
C ALA A 17 16.77 5.85 37.00
N THR A 18 15.90 6.59 36.32
CA THR A 18 15.83 6.65 34.83
C THR A 18 16.46 7.92 34.26
N LEU A 19 16.62 8.94 35.08
CA LEU A 19 17.03 10.29 34.69
C LEU A 19 18.38 10.32 33.93
N GLY A 20 19.35 9.50 34.39
CA GLY A 20 20.66 9.40 33.74
C GLY A 20 20.58 8.89 32.31
N GLU A 21 19.75 7.90 32.04
CA GLU A 21 19.53 7.34 30.69
C GLU A 21 18.77 8.32 29.81
N ALA A 22 17.70 8.93 30.34
CA ALA A 22 16.91 9.91 29.61
C ALA A 22 17.75 11.11 29.15
N LEU A 23 18.46 11.77 30.07
CA LEU A 23 19.31 12.92 29.74
C LEU A 23 20.56 12.51 28.95
N GLY A 24 21.13 11.32 29.20
CA GLY A 24 22.20 10.74 28.41
C GLY A 24 21.86 10.70 26.93
N SER A 25 20.63 10.26 26.59
CA SER A 25 20.14 10.20 25.21
C SER A 25 20.07 11.57 24.51
N VAL A 26 19.92 12.66 25.29
CA VAL A 26 19.97 14.03 24.75
C VAL A 26 21.40 14.49 24.54
N PHE A 27 22.31 14.14 25.44
CA PHE A 27 23.72 14.54 25.34
C PHE A 27 24.47 13.78 24.22
N GLU A 28 23.99 12.60 23.85
CA GLU A 28 24.54 11.74 22.81
C GLU A 28 23.93 11.98 21.41
N GLN A 29 23.10 13.02 21.26
CA GLN A 29 22.53 13.36 19.96
C GLN A 29 23.59 13.77 18.95
N THR A 30 23.38 13.43 17.68
CA THR A 30 24.31 13.78 16.57
C THR A 30 24.30 15.27 16.19
N ILE A 31 23.25 15.98 16.53
CA ILE A 31 23.15 17.44 16.35
C ILE A 31 24.24 18.16 17.17
N ASP A 32 24.79 19.27 16.61
CA ASP A 32 25.77 20.11 17.35
C ASP A 32 25.23 20.47 18.75
N PRO A 33 25.94 20.09 19.83
CA PRO A 33 25.54 20.42 21.19
C PRO A 33 25.32 21.91 21.45
N GLY A 34 26.00 22.79 20.69
CA GLY A 34 25.79 24.24 20.78
C GLY A 34 24.43 24.71 20.27
N LEU A 35 23.69 23.85 19.55
CA LEU A 35 22.35 24.11 19.04
C LEU A 35 21.24 23.55 19.96
N VAL A 36 21.60 22.82 21.01
CA VAL A 36 20.66 22.20 21.95
C VAL A 36 20.76 22.87 23.32
N GLU A 37 19.63 23.26 23.88
CA GLU A 37 19.53 23.56 25.32
C GLU A 37 18.61 22.53 25.99
N VAL A 38 18.96 22.17 27.21
CA VAL A 38 18.15 21.27 28.05
C VAL A 38 17.62 22.04 29.24
N ILE A 39 16.32 21.91 29.47
CA ILE A 39 15.62 22.55 30.61
C ILE A 39 14.93 21.43 31.38
N ALA A 40 15.57 20.97 32.46
CA ALA A 40 14.97 20.01 33.37
C ALA A 40 14.22 20.75 34.47
N VAL A 41 12.96 20.38 34.67
CA VAL A 41 12.10 21.03 35.68
C VAL A 41 11.75 19.99 36.73
N ASP A 42 12.39 20.11 37.89
CA ASP A 42 12.12 19.31 39.09
C ASP A 42 10.85 19.82 39.78
N ASP A 43 9.79 19.04 39.71
CA ASP A 43 8.47 19.35 40.29
C ASP A 43 8.35 18.87 41.74
N GLY A 44 9.37 19.16 42.56
CA GLY A 44 9.37 18.86 43.99
C GLY A 44 9.67 17.39 44.31
N SER A 45 10.64 16.79 43.63
CA SER A 45 11.06 15.40 43.87
C SER A 45 11.62 15.19 45.29
N THR A 46 11.39 14.01 45.84
CA THR A 46 11.81 13.62 47.20
C THR A 46 12.76 12.41 47.22
N ASP A 47 13.06 11.83 46.03
CA ASP A 47 13.88 10.62 45.86
C ASP A 47 15.35 10.91 45.54
N GLY A 48 15.76 12.18 45.53
CA GLY A 48 17.11 12.62 45.15
C GLY A 48 17.27 12.92 43.66
N SER A 49 16.16 12.98 42.88
CA SER A 49 16.20 13.41 41.48
C SER A 49 16.79 14.80 41.31
N GLY A 50 16.48 15.74 42.23
CA GLY A 50 17.02 17.10 42.21
C GLY A 50 18.54 17.15 42.32
N ASP A 51 19.13 16.35 43.22
CA ASP A 51 20.60 16.25 43.37
C ASP A 51 21.25 15.62 42.15
N GLU A 52 20.62 14.64 41.55
CA GLU A 52 21.08 13.99 40.31
C GLU A 52 21.04 14.97 39.12
N LEU A 53 20.02 15.83 39.05
CA LEU A 53 19.96 16.89 38.02
C LEU A 53 21.13 17.88 38.17
N ASP A 54 21.48 18.31 39.39
CA ASP A 54 22.62 19.21 39.62
C ASP A 54 23.92 18.56 39.18
N ARG A 55 24.12 17.27 39.54
CA ARG A 55 25.29 16.49 39.12
C ARG A 55 25.38 16.38 37.61
N LEU A 56 24.27 16.12 36.91
CA LEU A 56 24.22 16.01 35.46
C LEU A 56 24.41 17.37 34.77
N ALA A 57 24.01 18.47 35.41
CA ALA A 57 24.18 19.82 34.86
C ALA A 57 25.61 20.34 35.00
N GLU A 58 26.41 19.75 35.91
CA GLU A 58 27.77 20.20 36.15
C GLU A 58 28.64 20.14 34.86
N GLY A 59 29.24 21.29 34.54
CA GLY A 59 30.10 21.44 33.35
C GLY A 59 29.32 21.51 32.02
N ARG A 60 28.00 21.61 32.01
CA ARG A 60 27.15 21.69 30.80
C ARG A 60 26.44 23.04 30.69
N PRO A 61 27.01 24.06 30.04
CA PRO A 61 26.44 25.42 30.01
C PRO A 61 25.08 25.52 29.28
N GLY A 62 24.74 24.54 28.43
CA GLY A 62 23.44 24.44 27.76
C GLY A 62 22.35 23.71 28.57
N PHE A 63 22.67 23.28 29.80
CA PHE A 63 21.73 22.59 30.68
C PHE A 63 21.33 23.48 31.85
N SER A 64 20.04 23.68 32.04
CA SER A 64 19.48 24.42 33.18
C SER A 64 18.52 23.56 34.00
N VAL A 65 18.60 23.68 35.31
CA VAL A 65 17.69 23.03 36.28
C VAL A 65 16.78 24.07 36.89
N VAL A 66 15.48 23.81 36.87
CA VAL A 66 14.44 24.63 37.48
C VAL A 66 13.79 23.82 38.58
N ARG A 67 13.70 24.38 39.78
CA ARG A 67 13.01 23.74 40.91
C ARG A 67 11.72 24.45 41.24
N ARG A 68 10.71 23.67 41.54
CA ARG A 68 9.40 24.16 41.93
C ARG A 68 8.74 23.24 42.96
N PRO A 69 7.78 23.71 43.76
CA PRO A 69 6.93 22.83 44.56
C PRO A 69 6.13 21.89 43.65
N ASN A 70 5.82 20.68 44.13
CA ASN A 70 5.03 19.72 43.39
C ASN A 70 3.67 20.30 42.97
N SER A 71 3.34 20.19 41.69
CA SER A 71 2.13 20.74 41.08
C SER A 71 1.01 19.72 40.86
N GLY A 72 1.28 18.45 41.15
CA GLY A 72 0.31 17.38 41.01
C GLY A 72 0.15 16.83 39.59
N GLY A 73 1.02 17.21 38.63
CA GLY A 73 0.99 16.68 37.29
C GLY A 73 2.04 17.28 36.36
N PRO A 74 2.30 16.70 35.21
CA PRO A 74 3.42 17.08 34.31
C PRO A 74 3.15 18.38 33.52
N GLY A 75 1.93 18.91 33.50
CA GLY A 75 1.58 20.10 32.73
C GLY A 75 2.32 21.36 33.20
N ALA A 76 2.32 21.62 34.48
CA ALA A 76 2.94 22.81 35.05
C ALA A 76 4.48 22.83 34.92
N PRO A 77 5.23 21.74 35.17
CA PRO A 77 6.67 21.73 34.90
C PRO A 77 6.99 21.89 33.41
N ARG A 78 6.20 21.32 32.47
CA ARG A 78 6.38 21.57 31.05
C ARG A 78 6.14 23.04 30.68
N ASN A 79 5.11 23.70 31.23
CA ASN A 79 4.87 25.14 31.03
C ASN A 79 6.04 26.00 31.55
N ALA A 80 6.57 25.68 32.74
CA ALA A 80 7.75 26.35 33.26
C ALA A 80 8.98 26.20 32.37
N GLY A 81 9.11 25.04 31.70
CA GLY A 81 10.12 24.81 30.68
C GLY A 81 9.89 25.65 29.41
N ILE A 82 8.65 25.75 28.92
CA ILE A 82 8.29 26.57 27.74
C ILE A 82 8.66 28.06 27.99
N GLU A 83 8.37 28.59 29.17
CA GLU A 83 8.66 29.99 29.53
C GLU A 83 10.16 30.31 29.47
N ARG A 84 11.03 29.34 29.70
CA ARG A 84 12.49 29.52 29.72
C ARG A 84 13.16 29.18 28.40
N ALA A 85 12.44 28.48 27.54
CA ALA A 85 12.96 28.00 26.29
C ALA A 85 13.30 29.13 25.31
N ARG A 86 14.48 29.05 24.71
CA ARG A 86 14.99 30.01 23.71
C ARG A 86 15.14 29.41 22.33
N GLY A 87 15.04 28.08 22.23
CA GLY A 87 15.14 27.36 20.96
C GLY A 87 14.06 27.76 19.98
N ARG A 88 14.38 27.68 18.69
CA ARG A 88 13.40 27.85 17.63
C ARG A 88 12.33 26.76 17.70
N TYR A 89 12.72 25.56 18.11
CA TYR A 89 11.87 24.41 18.32
C TYR A 89 11.88 23.98 19.79
N LEU A 90 10.77 23.35 20.22
CA LEU A 90 10.64 22.72 21.50
C LEU A 90 10.42 21.23 21.33
N PHE A 91 11.07 20.44 22.17
CA PHE A 91 10.86 19.01 22.27
C PHE A 91 10.62 18.62 23.74
N PHE A 92 9.63 17.76 24.00
CA PHE A 92 9.33 17.29 25.36
C PHE A 92 9.82 15.84 25.47
N LEU A 93 10.67 15.60 26.48
CA LEU A 93 11.18 14.27 26.81
C LEU A 93 10.75 13.91 28.22
N ASP A 94 10.03 12.82 28.39
CA ASP A 94 9.68 12.30 29.72
C ASP A 94 10.93 11.68 30.37
N ALA A 95 11.08 11.83 31.70
CA ALA A 95 12.29 11.47 32.43
C ALA A 95 12.53 9.95 32.55
N ASP A 96 11.61 9.12 32.06
CA ASP A 96 11.68 7.66 31.99
C ASP A 96 11.81 7.11 30.55
N ASP A 97 11.83 8.01 29.56
CA ASP A 97 11.95 7.69 28.15
C ASP A 97 13.32 8.12 27.58
N ARG A 98 13.57 7.89 26.29
CA ARG A 98 14.83 8.30 25.65
C ARG A 98 14.66 8.61 24.16
N LEU A 99 15.57 9.44 23.65
CA LEU A 99 15.65 9.77 22.22
C LEU A 99 16.49 8.77 21.46
N GLY A 100 16.17 8.59 20.18
CA GLY A 100 17.10 7.95 19.23
C GLY A 100 18.27 8.89 18.90
N PRO A 101 19.45 8.36 18.54
CA PRO A 101 20.68 9.16 18.40
C PRO A 101 20.62 10.32 17.41
N GLU A 102 19.86 10.21 16.33
CA GLU A 102 19.73 11.22 15.27
C GLU A 102 18.38 11.97 15.31
N ALA A 103 17.59 11.79 16.39
CA ALA A 103 16.21 12.25 16.45
C ALA A 103 16.10 13.77 16.28
N LEU A 104 16.83 14.54 17.07
CA LEU A 104 16.76 16.01 17.03
C LEU A 104 17.30 16.57 15.71
N GLU A 105 18.41 16.04 15.21
CA GLU A 105 18.99 16.47 13.94
C GLU A 105 18.00 16.27 12.78
N ARG A 106 17.45 15.06 12.63
CA ARG A 106 16.51 14.73 11.55
C ARG A 106 15.20 15.50 11.63
N MET A 107 14.63 15.57 12.82
CA MET A 107 13.35 16.28 12.99
C MET A 107 13.49 17.78 12.75
N CYS A 108 14.59 18.41 13.25
CA CYS A 108 14.86 19.82 12.98
C CYS A 108 15.14 20.08 11.50
N ALA A 109 15.93 19.21 10.83
CA ALA A 109 16.21 19.35 9.41
C ALA A 109 14.93 19.30 8.56
N VAL A 110 14.03 18.35 8.83
CA VAL A 110 12.74 18.24 8.14
C VAL A 110 11.87 19.47 8.42
N ALA A 111 11.81 19.95 9.68
CA ALA A 111 11.04 21.16 10.02
C ALA A 111 11.53 22.41 9.26
N GLU A 112 12.84 22.56 9.12
CA GLU A 112 13.46 23.69 8.39
C GLU A 112 13.23 23.56 6.88
N GLU A 113 13.45 22.37 6.33
CA GLU A 113 13.30 22.12 4.88
C GLU A 113 11.85 22.26 4.41
N GLN A 114 10.90 21.72 5.17
CA GLN A 114 9.49 21.68 4.78
C GLN A 114 8.68 22.88 5.30
N GLY A 115 9.27 23.68 6.18
CA GLY A 115 8.61 24.84 6.81
C GLY A 115 7.40 24.42 7.66
N THR A 116 7.45 23.25 8.30
CA THR A 116 6.34 22.74 9.12
C THR A 116 6.44 23.19 10.58
N ASP A 117 5.30 23.26 11.24
CA ASP A 117 5.24 23.72 12.63
C ASP A 117 5.34 22.57 13.63
N VAL A 118 4.97 21.36 13.20
CA VAL A 118 5.05 20.15 14.01
C VAL A 118 5.72 19.03 13.22
N VAL A 119 6.66 18.30 13.87
CA VAL A 119 7.26 17.10 13.31
C VAL A 119 7.01 15.92 14.25
N VAL A 120 6.43 14.86 13.71
CA VAL A 120 6.22 13.60 14.41
C VAL A 120 7.37 12.65 14.07
N GLY A 121 8.07 12.16 15.08
CA GLY A 121 9.09 11.10 14.92
C GLY A 121 8.49 9.71 15.07
N ARG A 122 9.16 8.68 14.55
CA ARG A 122 8.79 7.29 14.79
C ARG A 122 9.01 6.93 16.26
N TYR A 123 7.99 6.29 16.86
CA TYR A 123 8.04 5.78 18.22
C TYR A 123 8.43 4.30 18.23
N VAL A 124 9.16 3.90 19.27
CA VAL A 124 9.47 2.51 19.57
C VAL A 124 9.03 2.22 20.99
N GLY A 125 8.19 1.22 21.19
CA GLY A 125 7.79 0.76 22.52
C GLY A 125 8.76 -0.27 23.07
N ILE A 126 9.22 -0.08 24.28
CA ILE A 126 10.00 -1.04 25.06
C ILE A 126 9.13 -1.56 26.18
N GLY A 127 8.76 -2.84 26.13
CA GLY A 127 7.79 -3.43 27.06
C GLY A 127 6.32 -3.11 26.75
N ARG A 128 6.05 -2.22 25.80
CA ARG A 128 4.69 -1.74 25.45
C ARG A 128 4.50 -1.55 23.96
N GLY A 129 3.26 -1.71 23.49
CA GLY A 129 2.88 -1.41 22.11
C GLY A 129 2.69 0.10 21.88
N VAL A 130 3.09 0.58 20.70
CA VAL A 130 2.92 1.98 20.28
C VAL A 130 2.40 2.06 18.85
N ALA A 131 1.60 3.10 18.57
CA ALA A 131 1.20 3.41 17.20
C ALA A 131 2.40 3.99 16.42
N GLN A 132 2.56 3.56 15.17
CA GLN A 132 3.70 3.97 14.35
C GLN A 132 3.24 4.48 12.99
N PHE A 133 3.89 5.53 12.51
CA PHE A 133 3.91 5.86 11.09
C PHE A 133 4.96 4.98 10.39
N THR A 134 4.62 4.47 9.23
CA THR A 134 5.48 3.55 8.45
C THR A 134 6.15 4.22 7.25
N LYS A 135 5.80 5.47 6.94
CA LYS A 135 6.32 6.22 5.80
C LYS A 135 6.65 7.65 6.19
N ASN A 136 7.75 8.18 5.65
CA ASN A 136 8.05 9.60 5.75
C ASN A 136 6.98 10.42 5.04
N ILE A 137 6.61 11.53 5.67
CA ILE A 137 5.70 12.52 5.10
C ILE A 137 6.40 13.88 5.16
N ALA A 138 6.69 14.43 3.99
CA ALA A 138 7.40 15.69 3.90
C ALA A 138 6.58 16.83 4.54
N ARG A 139 5.33 16.98 4.09
CA ARG A 139 4.38 17.94 4.65
C ARG A 139 2.95 17.49 4.38
N VAL A 140 2.09 17.63 5.36
CA VAL A 140 0.66 17.32 5.27
C VAL A 140 -0.14 18.28 6.13
N ASP A 141 -1.39 18.54 5.72
CA ASP A 141 -2.33 19.27 6.57
C ASP A 141 -2.91 18.33 7.64
N VAL A 142 -3.19 18.89 8.80
CA VAL A 142 -3.79 18.11 9.92
C VAL A 142 -5.17 17.53 9.56
N ASP A 143 -5.85 18.09 8.57
CA ASP A 143 -7.17 17.69 8.09
C ASP A 143 -7.11 16.59 7.02
N ASP A 144 -5.91 16.16 6.59
CA ASP A 144 -5.74 15.14 5.56
C ASP A 144 -6.32 13.79 6.01
N PRO A 145 -7.28 13.21 5.25
CA PRO A 145 -7.94 11.97 5.65
C PRO A 145 -7.08 10.71 5.44
N ASP A 146 -6.07 10.78 4.55
CA ASP A 146 -5.28 9.62 4.16
C ASP A 146 -4.14 9.36 5.15
N THR A 147 -3.61 10.40 5.76
CA THR A 147 -2.54 10.31 6.75
C THR A 147 -3.05 10.32 8.19
N ASP A 148 -4.17 10.99 8.45
CA ASP A 148 -4.83 11.13 9.76
C ASP A 148 -3.84 11.38 10.93
N VAL A 149 -2.91 12.32 10.74
CA VAL A 149 -1.89 12.64 11.75
C VAL A 149 -2.50 13.08 13.10
N TYR A 150 -3.66 13.73 13.06
CA TYR A 150 -4.41 14.11 14.25
C TYR A 150 -4.96 12.88 15.00
N GLY A 151 -5.53 11.94 14.27
CA GLY A 151 -6.10 10.71 14.81
C GLY A 151 -5.06 9.76 15.38
N ALA A 152 -3.87 9.74 14.81
CA ALA A 152 -2.83 8.76 15.12
C ALA A 152 -2.19 8.98 16.50
N SER A 153 -1.89 10.22 16.88
CA SER A 153 -1.19 10.49 18.16
C SER A 153 -1.35 11.93 18.64
N LEU A 154 -1.87 12.11 19.84
CA LEU A 154 -1.89 13.38 20.55
C LEU A 154 -0.92 13.43 21.75
N THR A 155 0.15 12.62 21.75
CA THR A 155 1.23 12.71 22.73
C THR A 155 2.12 13.91 22.44
N THR A 156 2.87 14.37 23.45
CA THR A 156 3.80 15.52 23.32
C THR A 156 5.15 15.18 22.71
N HIS A 157 5.47 13.92 22.48
CA HIS A 157 6.77 13.45 21.98
C HIS A 157 6.99 13.83 20.50
N LYS A 158 6.97 15.14 20.24
CA LYS A 158 7.04 15.76 18.91
C LYS A 158 7.92 17.00 18.96
N LEU A 159 8.43 17.41 17.83
CA LEU A 159 9.05 18.71 17.70
C LEU A 159 7.97 19.76 17.38
N PHE A 160 7.95 20.84 18.14
CA PHE A 160 7.02 21.95 17.96
C PHE A 160 7.78 23.24 17.67
N ARG A 161 7.34 24.02 16.68
CA ARG A 161 7.85 25.37 16.46
C ARG A 161 7.44 26.27 17.65
N ARG A 162 8.41 26.88 18.35
CA ARG A 162 8.13 27.71 19.52
C ARG A 162 7.20 28.89 19.19
N GLU A 163 7.38 29.52 18.04
CA GLU A 163 6.54 30.63 17.58
C GLU A 163 5.06 30.24 17.45
N LEU A 164 4.74 29.01 17.04
CA LEU A 164 3.36 28.51 17.03
C LEU A 164 2.75 28.56 18.43
N LEU A 165 3.47 28.04 19.41
CA LEU A 165 2.98 27.96 20.79
C LEU A 165 2.82 29.35 21.42
N GLU A 166 3.74 30.25 21.14
CA GLU A 166 3.70 31.64 21.65
C GLU A 166 2.59 32.46 21.00
N ARG A 167 2.49 32.39 19.66
CA ARG A 167 1.48 33.14 18.88
C ARG A 167 0.05 32.82 19.32
N HIS A 168 -0.21 31.57 19.64
CA HIS A 168 -1.56 31.10 19.97
C HIS A 168 -1.76 30.84 21.46
N GLY A 169 -0.79 31.18 22.30
CA GLY A 169 -0.88 30.99 23.75
C GLY A 169 -1.05 29.52 24.17
N ILE A 170 -0.47 28.57 23.39
CA ILE A 170 -0.66 27.14 23.62
C ILE A 170 0.15 26.71 24.84
N ARG A 171 -0.55 26.23 25.88
CA ARG A 171 0.04 25.76 27.14
C ARG A 171 -0.64 24.48 27.57
N PHE A 172 0.06 23.69 28.37
CA PHE A 172 -0.53 22.53 29.03
C PHE A 172 -1.56 22.99 30.09
N PRO A 173 -2.72 22.33 30.18
CA PRO A 173 -3.59 22.53 31.34
C PRO A 173 -2.86 22.09 32.60
N GLU A 174 -2.99 22.88 33.69
CA GLU A 174 -2.36 22.60 34.97
C GLU A 174 -3.38 22.02 35.97
N GLY A 175 -2.87 21.32 36.98
CA GLY A 175 -3.72 20.67 38.00
C GLY A 175 -4.43 19.41 37.49
N ILE A 176 -4.05 18.90 36.34
CA ILE A 176 -4.57 17.65 35.74
C ILE A 176 -3.49 16.58 35.84
N LEU A 177 -3.86 15.43 36.39
CA LEU A 177 -2.92 14.31 36.58
C LEU A 177 -2.56 13.61 35.29
N ALA A 178 -3.48 13.55 34.31
CA ALA A 178 -3.28 12.82 33.05
C ALA A 178 -4.07 13.46 31.88
N ALA A 179 -3.60 13.25 30.64
CA ALA A 179 -4.17 13.72 29.39
C ALA A 179 -4.01 15.23 29.11
N GLU A 180 -3.18 15.92 29.83
CA GLU A 180 -2.75 17.30 29.57
C GLU A 180 -1.99 17.39 28.21
N ASP A 181 -1.27 16.33 27.86
CA ASP A 181 -0.55 16.16 26.61
C ASP A 181 -1.48 16.17 25.39
N LYS A 182 -2.64 15.54 25.52
CA LYS A 182 -3.64 15.48 24.44
C LYS A 182 -4.26 16.83 24.17
N VAL A 183 -4.60 17.59 25.21
CA VAL A 183 -5.15 18.95 25.08
C VAL A 183 -4.15 19.87 24.41
N PHE A 184 -2.90 19.86 24.87
CA PHE A 184 -1.82 20.66 24.30
C PHE A 184 -1.55 20.32 22.84
N THR A 185 -1.39 19.03 22.53
CA THR A 185 -1.05 18.57 21.16
C THR A 185 -2.21 18.80 20.19
N ALA A 186 -3.46 18.57 20.62
CA ALA A 186 -4.63 18.89 19.82
C ALA A 186 -4.67 20.37 19.44
N HIS A 187 -4.43 21.26 20.43
CA HIS A 187 -4.38 22.70 20.21
C HIS A 187 -3.26 23.10 19.24
N ALA A 188 -2.05 22.53 19.41
CA ALA A 188 -0.94 22.77 18.51
C ALA A 188 -1.22 22.30 17.06
N PHE A 189 -1.80 21.12 16.88
CA PHE A 189 -2.19 20.63 15.57
C PHE A 189 -3.25 21.51 14.89
N LEU A 190 -4.27 21.94 15.63
CA LEU A 190 -5.36 22.76 15.09
C LEU A 190 -4.89 24.13 14.57
N HIS A 191 -3.78 24.65 15.12
CA HIS A 191 -3.16 25.91 14.71
C HIS A 191 -1.96 25.73 13.77
N SER A 192 -1.47 24.51 13.56
CA SER A 192 -0.30 24.28 12.72
C SER A 192 -0.58 24.57 11.24
N SER A 193 0.39 25.15 10.55
CA SER A 193 0.37 25.38 9.10
C SER A 193 0.75 24.14 8.31
N GLY A 194 1.22 23.08 8.98
CA GLY A 194 1.59 21.79 8.40
C GLY A 194 2.35 20.91 9.38
N VAL A 195 2.25 19.61 9.15
CA VAL A 195 2.87 18.54 9.92
C VAL A 195 3.78 17.72 9.03
N SER A 196 4.97 17.34 9.53
CA SER A 196 5.87 16.37 8.87
C SER A 196 5.97 15.10 9.71
N VAL A 197 6.36 13.99 9.07
CA VAL A 197 6.61 12.71 9.76
C VAL A 197 7.97 12.16 9.36
N VAL A 198 8.79 11.80 10.35
CA VAL A 198 10.06 11.06 10.21
C VAL A 198 9.81 9.63 10.67
N ALA A 199 9.64 8.69 9.72
CA ALA A 199 9.31 7.30 9.98
C ALA A 199 10.43 6.30 9.64
N ASP A 200 11.48 6.74 8.99
CA ASP A 200 12.64 5.92 8.60
C ASP A 200 13.73 5.86 9.68
N HIS A 201 13.53 6.54 10.81
CA HIS A 201 14.44 6.55 11.95
C HIS A 201 13.68 6.47 13.26
N ASP A 202 14.23 5.70 14.23
CA ASP A 202 13.69 5.60 15.59
C ASP A 202 14.00 6.89 16.34
N CYS A 203 12.98 7.75 16.52
CA CYS A 203 13.17 9.06 17.13
C CYS A 203 12.94 9.05 18.64
N TYR A 204 12.01 8.23 19.12
CA TYR A 204 11.58 8.24 20.52
C TYR A 204 11.28 6.83 21.02
N TYR A 205 11.88 6.44 22.15
CA TYR A 205 11.66 5.18 22.82
C TYR A 205 10.78 5.39 24.05
N LEU A 206 9.57 4.83 24.00
CA LEU A 206 8.64 4.80 25.14
C LEU A 206 8.92 3.56 25.98
N VAL A 207 9.40 3.76 27.18
CA VAL A 207 9.83 2.68 28.08
C VAL A 207 8.74 2.39 29.11
N GLU A 208 8.36 1.13 29.25
CA GLU A 208 7.47 0.72 30.35
C GLU A 208 8.25 0.64 31.66
N ARG A 209 7.75 1.28 32.73
CA ARG A 209 8.37 1.20 34.05
C ARG A 209 8.16 -0.18 34.67
N GLU A 210 9.25 -0.83 35.08
CA GLU A 210 9.19 -2.16 35.69
C GLU A 210 8.49 -2.15 37.07
N ASP A 211 8.55 -1.02 37.79
CA ASP A 211 7.96 -0.86 39.13
C ASP A 211 6.45 -0.54 39.08
N GLY A 212 5.86 -0.40 37.90
CA GLY A 212 4.44 -0.07 37.74
C GLY A 212 4.03 1.34 38.23
N SER A 213 5.00 2.21 38.49
CA SER A 213 4.77 3.55 39.08
C SER A 213 4.33 4.62 38.07
N SER A 214 4.22 4.27 36.76
CA SER A 214 3.75 5.27 35.79
C SER A 214 2.30 5.72 36.10
N ILE A 215 1.99 6.99 35.83
CA ILE A 215 0.65 7.57 36.05
C ILE A 215 -0.44 6.69 35.42
N MET A 216 -0.19 6.17 34.23
CA MET A 216 -1.15 5.31 33.51
C MET A 216 -1.29 3.93 34.15
N GLN A 217 -0.22 3.33 34.65
CA GLN A 217 -0.25 2.05 35.37
C GLN A 217 -0.90 2.18 36.74
N ALA A 218 -0.69 3.32 37.41
CA ALA A 218 -1.28 3.63 38.72
C ALA A 218 -2.78 4.00 38.69
N GLY A 219 -3.43 3.93 37.51
CA GLY A 219 -4.87 4.19 37.36
C GLY A 219 -5.24 5.63 36.99
N GLY A 220 -4.27 6.44 36.52
CA GLY A 220 -4.48 7.84 36.11
C GLY A 220 -5.42 8.07 34.92
N GLY A 221 -5.97 7.01 34.35
CA GLY A 221 -6.96 7.04 33.27
C GLY A 221 -8.39 6.76 33.70
N TRP A 222 -8.78 7.12 34.93
CA TRP A 222 -10.15 6.88 35.41
C TRP A 222 -11.17 7.78 34.68
N PRO A 223 -12.37 7.26 34.35
CA PRO A 223 -13.39 8.03 33.64
C PRO A 223 -13.70 9.41 34.18
N GLU A 224 -13.72 9.61 35.49
CA GLU A 224 -14.02 10.91 36.10
C GLU A 224 -13.04 12.02 35.71
N VAL A 225 -11.78 11.68 35.42
CA VAL A 225 -10.76 12.65 34.96
C VAL A 225 -11.04 13.07 33.52
N PHE A 226 -11.54 12.17 32.68
CA PHE A 226 -11.77 12.44 31.27
C PHE A 226 -13.12 13.10 30.94
N HIS A 227 -14.16 12.94 31.78
CA HIS A 227 -15.44 13.60 31.46
C HIS A 227 -15.54 15.04 31.92
N GLY A 228 -14.58 15.49 32.70
CA GLY A 228 -14.56 16.86 33.20
C GLY A 228 -14.09 17.84 32.14
N GLU A 229 -13.22 18.74 32.56
CA GLU A 229 -12.71 19.84 31.74
C GLU A 229 -11.87 19.38 30.55
N VAL A 230 -11.15 18.23 30.65
CA VAL A 230 -10.23 17.74 29.65
C VAL A 230 -10.95 17.37 28.33
N ALA A 231 -11.92 16.45 28.38
CA ALA A 231 -12.67 16.03 27.21
C ALA A 231 -13.45 17.19 26.59
N ARG A 232 -14.09 18.01 27.44
CA ARG A 232 -14.80 19.23 26.99
C ARG A 232 -13.87 20.19 26.28
N SER A 233 -12.70 20.49 26.84
CA SER A 233 -11.71 21.39 26.24
C SER A 233 -11.28 20.93 24.86
N MET A 234 -11.00 19.62 24.66
CA MET A 234 -10.63 19.08 23.36
C MET A 234 -11.75 19.19 22.33
N LEU A 235 -13.00 18.89 22.73
CA LEU A 235 -14.17 19.02 21.84
C LEU A 235 -14.42 20.48 21.44
N GLU A 236 -14.34 21.41 22.41
CA GLU A 236 -14.47 22.85 22.17
C GLU A 236 -13.39 23.39 21.23
N GLN A 237 -12.14 22.96 21.39
CA GLN A 237 -11.05 23.34 20.47
C GLN A 237 -11.36 22.90 19.04
N VAL A 238 -11.80 21.66 18.82
CA VAL A 238 -12.18 21.19 17.49
C VAL A 238 -13.32 22.03 16.91
N MET A 239 -14.35 22.31 17.73
CA MET A 239 -15.50 23.10 17.30
C MET A 239 -15.15 24.55 16.97
N ALA A 240 -14.21 25.16 17.72
CA ALA A 240 -13.76 26.53 17.51
C ALA A 240 -12.89 26.68 16.24
N HIS A 241 -12.10 25.67 15.89
CA HIS A 241 -11.11 25.77 14.82
C HIS A 241 -11.51 25.06 13.53
N ARG A 242 -12.58 24.28 13.52
CA ARG A 242 -13.05 23.56 12.33
C ARG A 242 -14.54 23.76 12.10
N GLY A 243 -14.87 24.30 10.92
CA GLY A 243 -16.25 24.40 10.46
C GLY A 243 -16.90 23.01 10.27
N PRO A 244 -18.25 22.96 10.15
CA PRO A 244 -18.97 21.72 9.85
C PRO A 244 -18.42 21.01 8.61
N GLY A 245 -18.18 19.70 8.71
CA GLY A 245 -17.67 18.91 7.59
C GLY A 245 -16.93 17.63 7.98
N PRO A 246 -16.47 16.86 7.01
CA PRO A 246 -15.85 15.56 7.24
C PRO A 246 -14.60 15.60 8.13
N ALA A 247 -13.77 16.64 8.05
CA ALA A 247 -12.56 16.80 8.86
C ALA A 247 -12.92 16.98 10.34
N ARG A 248 -13.84 17.92 10.65
CA ARG A 248 -14.34 18.11 12.01
C ARG A 248 -14.97 16.84 12.57
N ASP A 249 -15.80 16.17 11.78
CA ASP A 249 -16.46 14.94 12.22
C ASP A 249 -15.46 13.84 12.57
N ARG A 250 -14.38 13.67 11.77
CA ARG A 250 -13.32 12.69 12.08
C ARG A 250 -12.64 12.99 13.42
N MET A 251 -12.27 14.26 13.66
CA MET A 251 -11.63 14.67 14.91
C MET A 251 -12.56 14.44 16.10
N LEU A 252 -13.86 14.80 15.98
CA LEU A 252 -14.84 14.56 17.03
C LEU A 252 -15.05 13.06 17.27
N VAL A 253 -15.13 12.23 16.24
CA VAL A 253 -15.20 10.77 16.37
C VAL A 253 -14.03 10.24 17.19
N ARG A 254 -12.81 10.69 16.89
CA ARG A 254 -11.63 10.30 17.65
C ARG A 254 -11.79 10.61 19.12
N HIS A 255 -12.20 11.84 19.45
CA HIS A 255 -12.37 12.24 20.86
C HIS A 255 -13.50 11.48 21.55
N PHE A 256 -14.63 11.26 20.87
CA PHE A 256 -15.68 10.43 21.43
C PHE A 256 -15.24 8.99 21.67
N GLU A 257 -14.47 8.39 20.76
CA GLU A 257 -14.05 7.00 20.88
C GLU A 257 -12.87 6.79 21.85
N LEU A 258 -11.93 7.75 21.98
CA LEU A 258 -10.69 7.54 22.71
C LEU A 258 -10.62 8.33 24.05
N GLU A 259 -11.43 9.37 24.21
CA GLU A 259 -11.43 10.18 25.43
C GLU A 259 -12.79 10.16 26.16
N VAL A 260 -13.90 10.34 25.45
CA VAL A 260 -15.22 10.44 26.12
C VAL A 260 -15.74 9.05 26.51
N LEU A 261 -15.84 8.12 25.55
CA LEU A 261 -16.50 6.82 25.76
C LEU A 261 -15.54 5.66 26.05
N TYR A 262 -14.23 5.85 25.85
CA TYR A 262 -13.22 4.82 26.10
C TYR A 262 -13.18 4.38 27.56
N GLY A 263 -13.34 5.31 28.47
CA GLY A 263 -13.35 5.07 29.92
C GLY A 263 -14.57 4.29 30.42
N LEU A 264 -15.59 4.04 29.57
CA LEU A 264 -16.70 3.13 29.90
C LEU A 264 -16.23 1.68 29.79
N ASP A 265 -15.48 1.23 30.77
CA ASP A 265 -14.84 -0.08 30.83
C ASP A 265 -15.24 -0.86 32.08
N ARG A 266 -14.63 -2.05 32.27
CA ARG A 266 -14.94 -2.97 33.35
C ARG A 266 -14.87 -2.35 34.78
N ARG A 267 -14.14 -1.25 34.98
CA ARG A 267 -14.02 -0.58 36.26
C ARG A 267 -15.37 -0.04 36.74
N LEU A 268 -16.25 0.37 35.82
CA LEU A 268 -17.61 0.81 36.14
C LEU A 268 -18.52 -0.29 36.68
N LEU A 269 -18.22 -1.56 36.39
CA LEU A 269 -19.04 -2.68 36.86
C LEU A 269 -18.96 -2.87 38.39
N THR A 270 -17.87 -2.39 38.98
CA THR A 270 -17.63 -2.49 40.44
C THR A 270 -17.57 -1.12 41.13
N ALA A 271 -17.81 -0.04 40.39
CA ALA A 271 -17.80 1.31 40.93
C ALA A 271 -19.04 1.57 41.81
N PRO A 272 -18.95 2.45 42.85
CA PRO A 272 -20.10 2.92 43.58
C PRO A 272 -21.15 3.56 42.67
N GLU A 273 -22.42 3.47 43.07
CA GLU A 273 -23.54 3.96 42.25
C GLU A 273 -23.46 5.45 41.94
N ASP A 274 -23.06 6.25 42.91
CA ASP A 274 -22.89 7.69 42.75
C ASP A 274 -21.77 8.06 41.79
N VAL A 275 -20.71 7.24 41.71
CA VAL A 275 -19.63 7.39 40.72
C VAL A 275 -20.17 7.11 39.31
N VAL A 276 -20.92 6.01 39.15
CA VAL A 276 -21.53 5.66 37.87
C VAL A 276 -22.49 6.76 37.40
N ASP A 277 -23.28 7.30 38.28
CA ASP A 277 -24.23 8.37 37.95
C ASP A 277 -23.54 9.66 37.55
N ARG A 278 -22.47 10.07 38.26
CA ARG A 278 -21.64 11.25 37.87
C ARG A 278 -21.00 11.05 36.49
N VAL A 279 -20.46 9.85 36.23
CA VAL A 279 -19.86 9.49 34.95
C VAL A 279 -20.90 9.57 33.84
N MET A 280 -22.06 8.96 34.02
CA MET A 280 -23.13 8.97 33.01
C MET A 280 -23.64 10.39 32.74
N ASP A 281 -23.81 11.19 33.77
CA ASP A 281 -24.28 12.58 33.63
C ASP A 281 -23.26 13.49 32.96
N GLY A 282 -21.96 13.31 33.24
CA GLY A 282 -20.89 14.02 32.59
C GLY A 282 -20.83 13.71 31.09
N MET A 283 -20.87 12.40 30.74
CA MET A 283 -20.86 11.96 29.36
C MET A 283 -22.12 12.33 28.58
N ARG A 284 -23.29 12.30 29.25
CA ARG A 284 -24.55 12.73 28.64
C ARG A 284 -24.46 14.19 28.20
N ARG A 285 -23.99 15.09 29.05
CA ARG A 285 -23.79 16.49 28.69
C ARG A 285 -22.84 16.66 27.50
N LEU A 286 -21.71 15.96 27.46
CA LEU A 286 -20.81 16.00 26.30
C LEU A 286 -21.45 15.48 25.02
N CYS A 287 -22.25 14.41 25.12
CA CYS A 287 -23.01 13.88 23.97
C CYS A 287 -24.11 14.84 23.50
N GLU A 288 -24.77 15.54 24.41
CA GLU A 288 -25.80 16.54 24.06
C GLU A 288 -25.18 17.75 23.37
N ASP A 289 -24.05 18.24 23.86
CA ASP A 289 -23.39 19.45 23.36
C ASP A 289 -22.64 19.22 22.02
N PHE A 290 -22.01 18.05 21.82
CA PHE A 290 -21.04 17.85 20.73
C PHE A 290 -21.34 16.68 19.80
N LEU A 291 -22.16 15.68 20.19
CA LEU A 291 -22.38 14.49 19.39
C LEU A 291 -23.51 14.69 18.36
N THR A 292 -23.12 15.12 17.16
CA THR A 292 -24.04 15.25 16.03
C THR A 292 -24.44 13.89 15.44
N PRO A 293 -25.55 13.77 14.70
CA PRO A 293 -25.92 12.54 13.99
C PRO A 293 -24.82 12.06 13.03
N SER A 294 -24.11 12.95 12.35
CA SER A 294 -23.00 12.61 11.44
C SER A 294 -21.82 11.99 12.20
N VAL A 295 -21.42 12.57 13.32
CA VAL A 295 -20.39 12.03 14.20
C VAL A 295 -20.80 10.66 14.74
N MET A 296 -22.04 10.55 15.26
CA MET A 296 -22.59 9.30 15.77
C MET A 296 -22.46 8.16 14.75
N MET A 297 -22.88 8.38 13.52
CA MET A 297 -22.86 7.35 12.48
C MET A 297 -21.46 6.97 12.01
N ARG A 298 -20.46 7.85 12.20
CA ARG A 298 -19.06 7.54 11.87
C ARG A 298 -18.34 6.73 12.95
N MET A 299 -18.80 6.76 14.20
CA MET A 299 -18.23 5.97 15.29
C MET A 299 -18.35 4.47 15.05
N ARG A 300 -17.47 3.67 15.69
CA ARG A 300 -17.60 2.21 15.72
C ARG A 300 -18.88 1.79 16.46
N PRO A 301 -19.55 0.70 16.08
CA PRO A 301 -20.83 0.28 16.65
C PRO A 301 -20.86 0.24 18.17
N ARG A 302 -19.83 -0.29 18.83
CA ARG A 302 -19.72 -0.31 20.28
C ARG A 302 -19.98 1.09 20.87
N TYR A 303 -19.31 2.11 20.34
CA TYR A 303 -19.42 3.47 20.85
C TYR A 303 -20.75 4.14 20.49
N ARG A 304 -21.37 3.78 19.35
CA ARG A 304 -22.73 4.23 19.02
C ARG A 304 -23.74 3.74 20.07
N VAL A 305 -23.67 2.44 20.42
CA VAL A 305 -24.58 1.85 21.40
C VAL A 305 -24.30 2.36 22.83
N LEU A 306 -23.03 2.56 23.21
CA LEU A 306 -22.66 3.20 24.47
C LEU A 306 -23.19 4.63 24.55
N ALA A 307 -22.98 5.45 23.52
CA ALA A 307 -23.49 6.83 23.46
C ALA A 307 -25.01 6.88 23.51
N HIS A 308 -25.69 5.96 22.83
CA HIS A 308 -27.14 5.82 22.89
C HIS A 308 -27.59 5.51 24.32
N SER A 309 -26.96 4.55 24.99
CA SER A 309 -27.30 4.14 26.35
C SER A 309 -27.12 5.30 27.35
N VAL A 310 -26.02 6.06 27.22
CA VAL A 310 -25.75 7.25 28.04
C VAL A 310 -26.82 8.34 27.80
N ARG A 311 -27.09 8.70 26.53
CA ARG A 311 -28.06 9.75 26.18
C ARG A 311 -29.49 9.43 26.61
N SER A 312 -29.85 8.15 26.56
CA SER A 312 -31.20 7.69 26.93
C SER A 312 -31.33 7.29 28.42
N GLY A 313 -30.27 7.43 29.21
CA GLY A 313 -30.26 7.07 30.64
C GLY A 313 -30.42 5.57 30.92
N ARG A 314 -30.07 4.71 29.92
CA ARG A 314 -30.26 3.24 30.03
C ARG A 314 -29.06 2.58 30.70
N ARG A 315 -28.95 2.73 32.00
CA ARG A 315 -27.85 2.18 32.82
C ARG A 315 -27.67 0.68 32.64
N GLU A 316 -28.75 -0.09 32.71
CA GLU A 316 -28.70 -1.56 32.56
C GLU A 316 -28.11 -1.98 31.20
N LEU A 317 -28.55 -1.36 30.10
CA LEU A 317 -28.00 -1.61 28.78
C LEU A 317 -26.52 -1.24 28.70
N LEU A 318 -26.13 -0.10 29.27
CA LEU A 318 -24.74 0.34 29.35
C LEU A 318 -23.87 -0.72 30.02
N MET A 319 -24.27 -1.21 31.21
CA MET A 319 -23.50 -2.20 31.95
C MET A 319 -23.35 -3.51 31.17
N ARG A 320 -24.42 -4.01 30.55
CA ARG A 320 -24.38 -5.22 29.69
C ARG A 320 -23.42 -5.06 28.50
N ILE A 321 -23.35 -3.88 27.89
CA ILE A 321 -22.39 -3.63 26.80
C ILE A 321 -20.95 -3.64 27.34
N ILE A 322 -20.72 -3.05 28.50
CA ILE A 322 -19.40 -3.04 29.16
C ILE A 322 -18.97 -4.48 29.52
N GLU A 323 -19.86 -5.26 30.14
CA GLU A 323 -19.63 -6.68 30.47
C GLU A 323 -19.27 -7.48 29.22
N ARG A 324 -20.07 -7.32 28.15
CA ARG A 324 -19.81 -8.00 26.86
C ARG A 324 -18.48 -7.59 26.24
N ALA A 325 -18.09 -6.35 26.38
CA ALA A 325 -16.82 -5.85 25.88
C ALA A 325 -15.61 -6.28 26.75
N ALA A 326 -15.83 -6.50 28.03
CA ALA A 326 -14.83 -7.01 28.97
C ALA A 326 -14.58 -8.52 28.80
N ALA A 327 -15.58 -9.27 28.31
CA ALA A 327 -15.41 -10.65 27.91
C ALA A 327 -14.45 -10.73 26.72
N SER A 328 -13.42 -11.56 26.80
CA SER A 328 -12.41 -11.70 25.72
C SER A 328 -12.95 -12.39 24.46
N GLU A 329 -14.20 -12.76 24.43
CA GLU A 329 -14.83 -13.45 23.31
C GLU A 329 -15.23 -12.47 22.19
N PRO A 330 -15.06 -12.85 20.92
CA PRO A 330 -15.52 -12.05 19.79
C PRO A 330 -17.04 -11.84 19.82
N VAL A 331 -17.51 -10.63 19.53
CA VAL A 331 -18.94 -10.37 19.36
C VAL A 331 -19.36 -10.89 17.99
N PRO A 332 -20.40 -11.76 17.89
CA PRO A 332 -20.86 -12.31 16.62
C PRO A 332 -21.29 -11.25 15.62
N LEU A 333 -21.10 -11.55 14.33
CA LEU A 333 -21.72 -10.82 13.24
C LEU A 333 -22.97 -11.57 12.76
N LEU A 334 -24.02 -10.83 12.49
CA LEU A 334 -25.25 -11.33 11.89
C LEU A 334 -25.42 -10.69 10.52
N VAL A 335 -25.52 -11.51 9.48
CA VAL A 335 -25.84 -11.04 8.12
C VAL A 335 -27.36 -11.11 7.94
N ASP A 336 -27.95 -10.01 7.54
CA ASP A 336 -29.35 -9.91 7.18
C ASP A 336 -29.46 -9.18 5.84
N LYS A 337 -29.79 -9.92 4.79
CA LYS A 337 -29.80 -9.44 3.41
C LYS A 337 -28.41 -8.91 3.00
N ALA A 338 -28.34 -7.66 2.59
CA ALA A 338 -27.10 -7.00 2.15
C ALA A 338 -26.33 -6.29 3.28
N ARG A 339 -26.72 -6.49 4.54
CA ARG A 339 -26.12 -5.80 5.70
C ARG A 339 -25.58 -6.77 6.73
N ALA A 340 -24.55 -6.31 7.44
CA ALA A 340 -23.94 -7.03 8.56
C ALA A 340 -24.01 -6.20 9.83
N TYR A 341 -24.39 -6.83 10.92
CA TYR A 341 -24.58 -6.20 12.22
C TYR A 341 -23.74 -6.90 13.29
N VAL A 342 -23.18 -6.12 14.22
CA VAL A 342 -22.52 -6.66 15.42
C VAL A 342 -23.57 -6.89 16.49
N ALA A 343 -23.69 -8.12 16.99
CA ALA A 343 -24.73 -8.50 17.96
C ALA A 343 -24.36 -8.08 19.40
N TYR A 344 -24.16 -6.77 19.62
CA TYR A 344 -24.08 -6.23 20.99
C TYR A 344 -25.42 -6.31 21.70
N PRO A 345 -25.43 -6.31 23.06
CA PRO A 345 -26.67 -6.16 23.84
C PRO A 345 -27.50 -5.00 23.32
N GLY A 346 -28.83 -5.21 23.24
CA GLY A 346 -29.78 -4.24 22.68
C GLY A 346 -30.08 -4.42 21.17
N PHE A 347 -29.37 -5.28 20.44
CA PHE A 347 -29.66 -5.52 19.04
C PHE A 347 -30.95 -6.32 18.86
N ARG A 348 -32.00 -5.65 18.35
CA ARG A 348 -33.32 -6.24 18.12
C ARG A 348 -33.94 -6.91 19.37
N GLU A 349 -33.49 -6.50 20.56
CA GLU A 349 -34.05 -6.97 21.80
C GLU A 349 -35.39 -6.24 22.11
N PRO A 350 -36.44 -6.96 22.56
CA PRO A 350 -37.67 -6.33 22.98
C PRO A 350 -37.45 -5.26 24.05
N GLY A 351 -37.96 -4.07 23.86
CA GLY A 351 -37.85 -2.96 24.81
C GLY A 351 -36.51 -2.19 24.76
N ALA A 352 -35.50 -2.66 24.04
CA ALA A 352 -34.21 -1.94 23.94
C ALA A 352 -34.28 -0.65 23.11
N SER A 353 -35.14 -0.60 22.10
CA SER A 353 -35.37 0.57 21.22
C SER A 353 -34.09 1.23 20.70
N VAL A 354 -33.05 0.42 20.39
CA VAL A 354 -31.81 0.89 19.78
C VAL A 354 -31.94 0.72 18.26
N PRO A 355 -31.68 1.76 17.46
CA PRO A 355 -31.76 1.64 16.01
C PRO A 355 -30.77 0.60 15.45
N ASP A 356 -31.21 -0.27 14.53
CA ASP A 356 -30.35 -1.28 13.87
C ASP A 356 -29.10 -0.65 13.24
N THR A 357 -29.22 0.57 12.72
CA THR A 357 -28.11 1.32 12.12
C THR A 357 -26.91 1.55 13.06
N TYR A 358 -27.15 1.50 14.38
CA TYR A 358 -26.05 1.66 15.35
C TYR A 358 -25.19 0.40 15.45
N PHE A 359 -25.71 -0.74 15.07
CA PHE A 359 -25.00 -2.03 15.04
C PHE A 359 -24.39 -2.34 13.66
N ASP A 360 -24.73 -1.58 12.63
CA ASP A 360 -24.32 -1.81 11.25
C ASP A 360 -22.80 -1.64 11.08
N VAL A 361 -22.15 -2.68 10.54
CA VAL A 361 -20.71 -2.72 10.21
C VAL A 361 -20.44 -2.95 8.73
N THR A 362 -21.50 -2.97 7.92
CA THR A 362 -21.42 -3.32 6.49
C THR A 362 -20.26 -2.62 5.78
N ASP A 363 -20.16 -1.30 5.92
CA ASP A 363 -19.13 -0.50 5.24
C ASP A 363 -17.73 -0.65 5.84
N ARG A 364 -17.60 -1.29 7.00
CA ARG A 364 -16.34 -1.54 7.68
C ARG A 364 -15.74 -2.91 7.35
N LEU A 365 -16.56 -3.81 6.81
CA LEU A 365 -16.06 -5.12 6.40
C LEU A 365 -15.16 -5.00 5.18
N ARG A 366 -14.06 -5.75 5.20
CA ARG A 366 -13.08 -5.82 4.11
C ARG A 366 -12.82 -7.27 3.76
N VAL A 367 -12.53 -7.53 2.49
CA VAL A 367 -12.02 -8.82 2.05
C VAL A 367 -10.53 -8.90 2.38
N ARG A 368 -10.17 -9.84 3.24
CA ARG A 368 -8.78 -10.32 3.35
C ARG A 368 -8.57 -11.32 2.22
N ARG A 369 -7.54 -11.14 1.45
CA ARG A 369 -7.24 -11.96 0.26
C ARG A 369 -5.74 -12.06 0.09
N SER A 370 -5.31 -13.21 -0.42
CA SER A 370 -3.91 -13.44 -0.83
C SER A 370 -3.91 -14.27 -2.10
N LEU A 371 -2.94 -14.06 -2.97
CA LEU A 371 -2.74 -14.83 -4.20
C LEU A 371 -1.62 -15.84 -3.95
N THR A 372 -1.92 -17.15 -4.01
CA THR A 372 -0.96 -18.23 -3.73
C THR A 372 -0.46 -18.92 -4.99
N ALA A 373 -1.21 -18.84 -6.09
CA ALA A 373 -0.82 -19.43 -7.37
C ALA A 373 -1.27 -18.56 -8.54
N LEU A 374 -0.43 -18.48 -9.57
CA LEU A 374 -0.72 -17.80 -10.84
C LEU A 374 0.07 -18.44 -11.97
N GLY A 375 -0.60 -18.99 -12.98
CA GLY A 375 0.06 -19.66 -14.10
C GLY A 375 -0.87 -20.00 -15.25
N TRP A 376 -0.31 -20.30 -16.41
CA TRP A 376 -1.07 -20.77 -17.56
C TRP A 376 -1.25 -22.29 -17.51
N ASP A 377 -2.48 -22.73 -17.70
CA ASP A 377 -2.85 -24.10 -18.04
C ASP A 377 -3.56 -24.06 -19.41
N GLY A 378 -2.86 -24.51 -20.46
CA GLY A 378 -3.32 -24.30 -21.84
C GLY A 378 -3.57 -22.82 -22.13
N ASP A 379 -4.78 -22.48 -22.54
CA ASP A 379 -5.23 -21.10 -22.82
C ASP A 379 -5.92 -20.43 -21.62
N ARG A 380 -6.01 -21.10 -20.49
CA ARG A 380 -6.62 -20.58 -19.27
C ARG A 380 -5.57 -20.08 -18.31
N LEU A 381 -5.82 -18.92 -17.72
CA LEU A 381 -5.01 -18.42 -16.63
C LEU A 381 -5.56 -18.96 -15.32
N GLY A 382 -4.83 -19.91 -14.71
CA GLY A 382 -5.14 -20.45 -13.40
C GLY A 382 -4.74 -19.48 -12.29
N LEU A 383 -5.61 -19.27 -11.34
CA LEU A 383 -5.39 -18.49 -10.13
C LEU A 383 -5.77 -19.31 -8.90
N GLY A 384 -4.97 -19.24 -7.86
CA GLY A 384 -5.27 -19.82 -6.56
C GLY A 384 -4.98 -18.81 -5.45
N GLY A 385 -5.73 -18.87 -4.36
CA GLY A 385 -5.53 -17.95 -3.27
C GLY A 385 -6.53 -18.12 -2.12
N THR A 386 -6.53 -17.15 -1.22
CA THR A 386 -7.52 -17.06 -0.15
C THR A 386 -8.35 -15.80 -0.29
N ALA A 387 -9.64 -15.85 0.06
CA ALA A 387 -10.52 -14.70 0.07
C ALA A 387 -11.63 -14.88 1.12
N VAL A 388 -11.60 -14.06 2.16
CA VAL A 388 -12.57 -14.10 3.25
C VAL A 388 -13.00 -12.70 3.67
N VAL A 389 -14.25 -12.53 4.03
CA VAL A 389 -14.71 -11.33 4.74
C VAL A 389 -14.42 -11.55 6.23
N SER A 390 -13.60 -10.68 6.81
CA SER A 390 -13.18 -10.81 8.21
C SER A 390 -14.38 -10.98 9.14
N ARG A 391 -14.33 -11.97 10.05
CA ARG A 391 -15.32 -12.28 11.08
C ARG A 391 -16.64 -12.91 10.56
N LEU A 392 -16.74 -13.25 9.28
CA LEU A 392 -17.82 -14.08 8.74
C LEU A 392 -17.33 -15.51 8.52
N ASP A 393 -18.24 -16.48 8.66
CA ASP A 393 -17.91 -17.89 8.43
C ASP A 393 -17.57 -18.12 6.96
N PRO A 394 -16.39 -18.66 6.66
CA PRO A 394 -16.01 -18.95 5.28
C PRO A 394 -16.86 -20.04 4.61
N ALA A 395 -17.54 -20.89 5.36
CA ALA A 395 -18.34 -22.00 4.81
C ALA A 395 -19.55 -21.52 3.98
N ASP A 396 -20.12 -20.38 4.35
CA ASP A 396 -21.36 -19.85 3.74
C ASP A 396 -21.09 -18.84 2.62
N ARG A 397 -19.88 -18.84 2.00
CA ARG A 397 -19.54 -17.86 0.97
C ARG A 397 -19.61 -18.40 -0.45
N THR A 398 -19.87 -17.51 -1.38
CA THR A 398 -19.55 -17.70 -2.80
C THR A 398 -18.45 -16.73 -3.22
N ILE A 399 -17.59 -17.18 -4.13
CA ILE A 399 -16.44 -16.40 -4.61
C ILE A 399 -16.49 -16.28 -6.13
N ALA A 400 -16.16 -15.11 -6.64
CA ALA A 400 -15.95 -14.89 -8.07
C ALA A 400 -14.74 -13.98 -8.31
N LEU A 401 -14.06 -14.17 -9.44
CA LEU A 401 -13.18 -13.14 -9.98
C LEU A 401 -14.02 -12.09 -10.70
N LEU A 402 -13.71 -10.83 -10.46
CA LEU A 402 -14.29 -9.68 -11.15
C LEU A 402 -13.20 -9.01 -11.97
N LEU A 403 -13.36 -9.02 -13.29
CA LEU A 403 -12.50 -8.29 -14.21
C LEU A 403 -13.14 -6.94 -14.50
N ARG A 404 -12.44 -5.86 -14.19
CA ARG A 404 -12.94 -4.48 -14.40
C ARG A 404 -12.06 -3.77 -15.41
N ASP A 405 -12.63 -3.32 -16.52
CA ASP A 405 -11.90 -2.54 -17.51
C ASP A 405 -11.50 -1.17 -16.94
N LYS A 406 -10.21 -0.87 -16.98
CA LYS A 406 -9.64 0.33 -16.36
C LYS A 406 -10.14 1.63 -16.96
N ARG A 407 -10.58 1.61 -18.22
CA ARG A 407 -10.99 2.82 -18.95
C ARG A 407 -12.50 3.02 -18.95
N SER A 408 -13.29 1.96 -19.20
CA SER A 408 -14.74 2.03 -19.31
C SER A 408 -15.46 1.73 -17.99
N GLY A 409 -14.80 1.05 -17.05
CA GLY A 409 -15.43 0.50 -15.84
C GLY A 409 -16.31 -0.71 -16.12
N GLY A 410 -16.35 -1.24 -17.36
CA GLY A 410 -17.10 -2.45 -17.70
C GLY A 410 -16.59 -3.65 -16.91
N GLU A 411 -17.51 -4.55 -16.51
CA GLU A 411 -17.20 -5.67 -15.62
C GLU A 411 -17.59 -7.01 -16.22
N HIS A 412 -16.75 -8.01 -15.97
CA HIS A 412 -17.01 -9.40 -16.25
C HIS A 412 -16.72 -10.25 -15.03
N ARG A 413 -17.59 -11.23 -14.75
CA ARG A 413 -17.52 -12.09 -13.57
C ARG A 413 -17.19 -13.52 -13.99
N VAL A 414 -16.16 -14.12 -13.37
CA VAL A 414 -15.75 -15.51 -13.58
C VAL A 414 -15.94 -16.25 -12.24
N PRO A 415 -16.76 -17.30 -12.21
CA PRO A 415 -16.96 -18.11 -11.01
C PRO A 415 -15.65 -18.71 -10.51
N CYS A 416 -15.48 -18.78 -9.18
CA CYS A 416 -14.40 -19.51 -8.54
C CYS A 416 -14.95 -20.77 -7.86
N GLU A 417 -14.12 -21.80 -7.77
CA GLU A 417 -14.38 -22.93 -6.91
C GLU A 417 -13.89 -22.62 -5.51
N ALA A 418 -14.76 -22.71 -4.51
CA ALA A 418 -14.40 -22.64 -3.11
C ALA A 418 -13.83 -24.00 -2.69
N GLY A 419 -12.62 -24.06 -2.17
CA GLY A 419 -11.97 -25.32 -1.80
C GLY A 419 -10.57 -25.08 -1.27
N GLY A 420 -10.08 -26.02 -0.46
CA GLY A 420 -8.76 -25.95 0.15
C GLY A 420 -7.65 -25.85 -0.89
N VAL A 421 -6.62 -25.12 -0.57
CA VAL A 421 -5.30 -25.20 -1.20
C VAL A 421 -4.84 -26.66 -1.05
N GLY A 422 -4.45 -27.31 -2.16
CA GLY A 422 -4.14 -28.75 -2.22
C GLY A 422 -3.22 -29.27 -1.12
N GLU A 423 -3.34 -30.57 -0.86
CA GLU A 423 -2.70 -31.33 0.23
C GLU A 423 -1.15 -31.39 0.20
N ASP A 424 -0.47 -30.68 -0.69
CA ASP A 424 1.00 -30.71 -0.82
C ASP A 424 1.63 -29.34 -0.54
N GLY A 425 1.70 -28.91 0.72
CA GLY A 425 2.39 -27.68 1.07
C GLY A 425 2.49 -27.46 2.58
N ASP A 426 3.59 -27.92 3.18
CA ASP A 426 4.08 -27.58 4.51
C ASP A 426 4.14 -26.05 4.69
N GLY A 427 3.24 -25.47 5.48
CA GLY A 427 3.24 -24.02 5.78
C GLY A 427 1.99 -23.54 6.49
N GLY A 428 1.95 -23.69 7.80
CA GLY A 428 1.00 -23.22 8.80
C GLY A 428 0.10 -22.04 8.46
N GLY A 429 -1.16 -22.31 8.29
CA GLY A 429 -2.23 -21.31 8.20
C GLY A 429 -3.53 -22.00 7.82
N ASP A 430 -4.50 -22.01 8.73
CA ASP A 430 -5.82 -22.64 8.65
C ASP A 430 -6.41 -22.60 7.23
N GLY A 431 -6.71 -23.79 6.65
CA GLY A 431 -7.23 -24.00 5.31
C GLY A 431 -8.63 -23.42 5.03
N GLU A 432 -9.11 -22.54 5.87
CA GLU A 432 -10.39 -21.86 5.74
C GLU A 432 -10.24 -20.62 4.87
N GLY A 433 -10.84 -20.66 3.69
CA GLY A 433 -10.91 -19.47 2.83
C GLY A 433 -10.30 -19.59 1.45
N GLY A 434 -9.82 -20.78 1.07
CA GLY A 434 -9.22 -21.04 -0.24
C GLY A 434 -10.19 -20.85 -1.41
N PHE A 435 -9.64 -20.48 -2.57
CA PHE A 435 -10.35 -20.51 -3.86
C PHE A 435 -9.40 -20.87 -4.99
N THR A 436 -9.97 -21.46 -6.03
CA THR A 436 -9.31 -21.61 -7.34
C THR A 436 -10.19 -21.02 -8.43
N ALA A 437 -9.56 -20.51 -9.48
CA ALA A 437 -10.24 -19.98 -10.65
C ALA A 437 -9.45 -20.28 -11.91
N ALA A 438 -10.17 -20.59 -13.00
CA ALA A 438 -9.61 -20.76 -14.33
C ALA A 438 -10.21 -19.69 -15.26
N LEU A 439 -9.47 -18.60 -15.45
CA LEU A 439 -9.86 -17.52 -16.33
C LEU A 439 -9.52 -17.88 -17.78
N ASP A 440 -10.53 -18.11 -18.59
CA ASP A 440 -10.41 -18.30 -20.02
C ASP A 440 -10.63 -16.97 -20.75
N PRO A 441 -9.59 -16.33 -21.30
CA PRO A 441 -9.74 -15.04 -21.98
C PRO A 441 -10.62 -15.10 -23.24
N ALA A 442 -10.79 -16.30 -23.83
CA ALA A 442 -11.62 -16.50 -25.01
C ALA A 442 -13.12 -16.45 -24.71
N THR A 443 -13.52 -16.60 -23.44
CA THR A 443 -14.94 -16.69 -23.03
C THR A 443 -15.27 -15.83 -21.81
N ALA A 444 -14.30 -15.18 -21.21
CA ALA A 444 -14.46 -14.45 -19.95
C ALA A 444 -15.46 -13.28 -19.99
N ALA A 445 -15.77 -12.75 -21.17
CA ALA A 445 -16.78 -11.73 -21.34
C ALA A 445 -18.16 -12.35 -21.61
N SER A 446 -18.70 -13.04 -20.60
CA SER A 446 -20.03 -13.69 -20.67
C SER A 446 -20.16 -14.65 -21.86
N GLY A 447 -19.15 -15.50 -22.07
CA GLY A 447 -19.08 -16.45 -23.17
C GLY A 447 -18.42 -15.91 -24.45
N SER A 448 -18.05 -14.64 -24.47
CA SER A 448 -17.32 -13.98 -25.56
C SER A 448 -15.86 -13.70 -25.19
N PRO A 449 -14.97 -13.46 -26.17
CA PRO A 449 -13.61 -13.07 -25.89
C PRO A 449 -13.52 -11.75 -25.09
N LEU A 450 -12.56 -11.69 -24.17
CA LEU A 450 -12.31 -10.50 -23.38
C LEU A 450 -11.90 -9.34 -24.29
N PRO A 451 -12.61 -8.20 -24.27
CA PRO A 451 -12.33 -7.06 -25.13
C PRO A 451 -10.92 -6.48 -24.94
N ALA A 452 -10.45 -5.77 -25.99
CA ALA A 452 -9.20 -5.04 -25.94
C ALA A 452 -9.19 -4.03 -24.78
N GLY A 453 -8.11 -4.04 -23.98
CA GLY A 453 -8.00 -3.12 -22.85
C GLY A 453 -7.06 -3.61 -21.76
N THR A 454 -7.11 -2.89 -20.64
CA THR A 454 -6.43 -3.28 -19.40
C THR A 454 -7.49 -3.59 -18.35
N TRP A 455 -7.45 -4.80 -17.85
CA TRP A 455 -8.44 -5.36 -16.93
C TRP A 455 -7.81 -5.52 -15.53
N ASP A 456 -8.37 -4.85 -14.55
CA ASP A 456 -7.99 -5.02 -13.16
C ASP A 456 -8.71 -6.23 -12.56
N LEU A 457 -7.98 -7.09 -11.84
CA LEU A 457 -8.54 -8.30 -11.23
C LEU A 457 -8.90 -8.05 -9.78
N HIS A 458 -10.17 -8.30 -9.47
CA HIS A 458 -10.70 -8.28 -8.13
C HIS A 458 -11.21 -9.67 -7.75
N VAL A 459 -11.23 -9.97 -6.47
CA VAL A 459 -12.01 -11.09 -5.92
C VAL A 459 -13.22 -10.54 -5.22
N GLU A 460 -14.37 -11.08 -5.56
CA GLU A 460 -15.66 -10.83 -4.92
C GLU A 460 -15.99 -11.98 -3.99
N VAL A 461 -16.39 -11.65 -2.76
CA VAL A 461 -16.88 -12.62 -1.77
C VAL A 461 -18.29 -12.21 -1.37
N ALA A 462 -19.23 -13.12 -1.53
CA ALA A 462 -20.63 -12.90 -1.17
C ALA A 462 -21.06 -13.88 -0.08
N HIS A 463 -21.76 -13.34 0.92
CA HIS A 463 -22.51 -14.07 1.95
C HIS A 463 -23.98 -13.65 1.81
N ASP A 464 -24.84 -14.53 1.29
CA ASP A 464 -26.20 -14.19 0.85
C ASP A 464 -26.17 -12.98 -0.11
N ARG A 465 -26.76 -11.85 0.26
CA ARG A 465 -26.77 -10.60 -0.53
C ARG A 465 -25.69 -9.60 -0.11
N LEU A 466 -24.95 -9.91 0.92
CA LEU A 466 -23.79 -9.10 1.34
C LEU A 466 -22.61 -9.41 0.43
N VAL A 467 -22.23 -8.45 -0.40
CA VAL A 467 -21.12 -8.58 -1.35
C VAL A 467 -19.99 -7.64 -0.96
N LYS A 468 -18.77 -8.16 -0.94
CA LYS A 468 -17.53 -7.41 -0.71
C LYS A 468 -16.50 -7.79 -1.75
N GLU A 469 -15.68 -6.83 -2.16
CA GLU A 469 -14.64 -7.04 -3.16
C GLU A 469 -13.27 -6.52 -2.70
N GLY A 470 -12.22 -7.03 -3.33
CA GLY A 470 -10.86 -6.53 -3.11
C GLY A 470 -9.96 -6.84 -4.31
N ARG A 471 -9.06 -5.94 -4.66
CA ARG A 471 -8.08 -6.16 -5.74
C ARG A 471 -7.10 -7.25 -5.37
N LEU A 472 -6.82 -8.17 -6.30
CA LEU A 472 -5.83 -9.24 -6.14
C LEU A 472 -4.41 -8.75 -6.44
N GLY A 473 -3.42 -9.39 -5.83
CA GLY A 473 -2.00 -9.33 -6.22
C GLY A 473 -1.07 -8.65 -5.23
N ALA A 474 -1.50 -7.58 -4.53
CA ALA A 474 -0.65 -6.87 -3.57
C ALA A 474 -0.21 -7.76 -2.40
N ASP A 475 -1.12 -8.60 -1.91
CA ASP A 475 -0.82 -9.66 -0.97
C ASP A 475 -0.71 -10.98 -1.75
N ARG A 476 0.50 -11.55 -1.82
CA ARG A 476 0.78 -12.79 -2.54
C ARG A 476 1.89 -13.60 -1.88
N ALA A 477 1.84 -14.91 -2.07
CA ALA A 477 2.88 -15.82 -1.58
C ALA A 477 4.24 -15.54 -2.26
N GLU A 478 5.30 -15.83 -1.55
CA GLU A 478 6.66 -15.73 -2.08
C GLU A 478 6.81 -16.61 -3.33
N GLY A 479 7.46 -16.08 -4.38
CA GLY A 479 7.64 -16.79 -5.66
C GLY A 479 6.49 -16.64 -6.65
N VAL A 480 5.32 -16.11 -6.27
CA VAL A 480 4.24 -15.83 -7.23
C VAL A 480 4.61 -14.65 -8.11
N THR A 481 4.84 -14.93 -9.38
CA THR A 481 5.20 -13.95 -10.42
C THR A 481 4.21 -13.98 -11.57
N ALA A 482 4.09 -12.87 -12.28
CA ALA A 482 3.25 -12.81 -13.47
C ALA A 482 3.81 -13.73 -14.55
N PRO A 483 3.02 -14.67 -15.09
CA PRO A 483 3.47 -15.56 -16.16
C PRO A 483 3.69 -14.76 -17.45
N LYS A 484 4.48 -15.34 -18.37
CA LYS A 484 4.77 -14.71 -19.68
C LYS A 484 3.47 -14.50 -20.46
N PRO A 485 3.43 -13.48 -21.35
CA PRO A 485 2.31 -13.27 -22.24
C PRO A 485 1.99 -14.52 -23.07
N ARG A 486 0.71 -14.74 -23.35
CA ARG A 486 0.23 -15.84 -24.22
C ARG A 486 -0.73 -15.30 -25.26
N PHE A 487 -0.69 -15.87 -26.47
CA PHE A 487 -1.67 -15.60 -27.50
C PHE A 487 -2.74 -16.69 -27.46
N VAL A 488 -3.98 -16.28 -27.29
CA VAL A 488 -5.15 -17.15 -27.12
C VAL A 488 -6.10 -16.93 -28.30
N VAL A 489 -6.66 -18.00 -28.85
CA VAL A 489 -7.63 -17.93 -29.95
C VAL A 489 -8.96 -18.53 -29.52
N SER A 490 -10.04 -17.76 -29.65
CA SER A 490 -11.39 -18.21 -29.34
C SER A 490 -11.92 -19.20 -30.40
N GLY A 491 -12.95 -19.97 -30.07
CA GLY A 491 -13.65 -20.86 -30.98
C GLY A 491 -14.21 -20.18 -32.25
N GLY A 492 -14.43 -18.87 -32.19
CA GLY A 492 -14.83 -18.04 -33.34
C GLY A 492 -13.65 -17.53 -34.19
N GLY A 493 -12.42 -17.98 -33.94
CA GLY A 493 -11.23 -17.55 -34.66
C GLY A 493 -10.68 -16.17 -34.29
N VAL A 494 -11.21 -15.54 -33.27
CA VAL A 494 -10.69 -14.25 -32.77
C VAL A 494 -9.49 -14.52 -31.89
N GLY A 495 -8.32 -13.99 -32.24
CA GLY A 495 -7.08 -14.14 -31.50
C GLY A 495 -6.70 -12.87 -30.73
N ALA A 496 -6.13 -13.02 -29.54
CA ALA A 496 -5.61 -11.92 -28.74
C ALA A 496 -4.37 -12.31 -27.93
N SER A 497 -3.43 -11.38 -27.78
CA SER A 497 -2.35 -11.49 -26.79
C SER A 497 -2.87 -11.08 -25.43
N VAL A 498 -2.69 -11.94 -24.43
CA VAL A 498 -3.04 -11.68 -23.02
C VAL A 498 -1.77 -11.64 -22.19
N THR A 499 -1.56 -10.53 -21.51
CA THR A 499 -0.36 -10.26 -20.71
C THR A 499 -0.75 -10.00 -19.26
N PRO A 500 -0.58 -10.96 -18.35
CA PRO A 500 -0.70 -10.73 -16.92
C PRO A 500 0.49 -9.91 -16.41
N PHE A 501 0.24 -8.97 -15.49
CA PHE A 501 1.29 -8.17 -14.86
C PHE A 501 0.85 -7.61 -13.51
N PHE A 502 1.82 -7.30 -12.65
CA PHE A 502 1.59 -6.56 -11.41
C PHE A 502 1.83 -5.07 -11.62
N THR A 503 0.92 -4.22 -11.12
CA THR A 503 0.99 -2.77 -11.29
C THR A 503 2.12 -2.17 -10.45
N GLN A 504 2.82 -1.16 -10.98
CA GLN A 504 3.85 -0.44 -10.23
C GLN A 504 3.24 0.32 -9.04
N GLY A 505 3.93 0.31 -7.91
CA GLY A 505 3.57 1.02 -6.69
C GLY A 505 2.53 0.33 -5.80
N TYR A 506 1.60 -0.43 -6.38
CA TYR A 506 0.54 -1.12 -5.63
C TYR A 506 0.58 -2.64 -5.75
N ASP A 507 1.38 -3.19 -6.63
CA ASP A 507 1.56 -4.64 -6.87
C ASP A 507 0.25 -5.43 -7.14
N ASN A 508 -0.79 -4.75 -7.63
CA ASN A 508 -2.05 -5.39 -7.95
C ASN A 508 -2.01 -6.09 -9.32
N LEU A 509 -2.65 -7.26 -9.41
CA LEU A 509 -2.73 -8.05 -10.64
C LEU A 509 -3.67 -7.39 -11.66
N SER A 510 -3.20 -7.28 -12.89
CA SER A 510 -3.96 -6.80 -14.04
C SER A 510 -3.61 -7.60 -15.29
N LEU A 511 -4.49 -7.56 -16.30
CA LEU A 511 -4.29 -8.17 -17.61
C LEU A 511 -4.33 -7.11 -18.70
N THR A 512 -3.43 -7.16 -19.66
CA THR A 512 -3.56 -6.41 -20.92
C THR A 512 -3.98 -7.35 -22.04
N VAL A 513 -5.04 -7.01 -22.76
CA VAL A 513 -5.56 -7.75 -23.91
C VAL A 513 -5.37 -6.92 -25.16
N VAL A 514 -4.62 -7.46 -26.13
CA VAL A 514 -4.35 -6.85 -27.45
C VAL A 514 -4.86 -7.79 -28.52
N PRO A 515 -5.94 -7.45 -29.24
CA PRO A 515 -6.52 -8.33 -30.25
C PRO A 515 -5.73 -8.34 -31.55
N GLY A 516 -6.02 -9.37 -32.36
CA GLY A 516 -5.56 -9.53 -33.74
C GLY A 516 -4.16 -10.14 -33.87
N PRO A 517 -3.83 -10.64 -35.06
CA PRO A 517 -2.57 -11.32 -35.33
C PRO A 517 -1.34 -10.39 -35.22
N ALA A 518 -1.51 -9.07 -35.31
CA ALA A 518 -0.44 -8.08 -35.10
C ALA A 518 0.16 -8.16 -33.68
N ALA A 519 -0.60 -8.62 -32.69
CA ALA A 519 -0.10 -8.82 -31.34
C ALA A 519 1.01 -9.89 -31.25
N LEU A 520 1.04 -10.84 -32.17
CA LEU A 520 2.08 -11.87 -32.25
C LEU A 520 3.47 -11.29 -32.57
N GLU A 521 3.54 -10.11 -33.20
CA GLU A 521 4.82 -9.46 -33.50
C GLU A 521 5.67 -9.26 -32.24
N LYS A 522 5.06 -8.77 -31.17
CA LYS A 522 5.74 -8.52 -29.87
C LYS A 522 6.11 -9.80 -29.13
N LEU A 523 5.46 -10.90 -29.46
CA LEU A 523 5.63 -12.21 -28.83
C LEU A 523 6.59 -13.12 -29.58
N LEU A 524 6.92 -12.78 -30.85
CA LEU A 524 7.79 -13.54 -31.70
C LEU A 524 9.21 -13.67 -31.14
N ARG A 525 9.73 -14.87 -31.17
CA ARG A 525 11.15 -15.17 -30.99
C ARG A 525 11.72 -15.75 -32.25
N VAL A 526 12.66 -15.07 -32.91
CA VAL A 526 13.49 -15.62 -33.96
C VAL A 526 14.69 -16.29 -33.28
N GLU A 527 14.79 -17.61 -33.46
CA GLU A 527 15.77 -18.45 -32.77
C GLU A 527 17.01 -18.65 -33.62
N ALA A 528 16.80 -18.86 -34.93
CA ALA A 528 17.88 -19.07 -35.87
C ALA A 528 17.58 -18.49 -37.25
N VAL A 529 18.62 -17.93 -37.87
CA VAL A 529 18.67 -17.58 -39.29
C VAL A 529 19.96 -18.18 -39.84
N GLY A 530 19.87 -18.96 -40.93
CA GLY A 530 21.02 -19.67 -41.44
C GLY A 530 20.79 -20.25 -42.85
N TRP A 531 21.61 -21.25 -43.20
CA TRP A 531 21.47 -22.02 -44.41
C TRP A 531 20.99 -23.46 -44.11
N ASP A 532 19.97 -23.92 -44.82
CA ASP A 532 19.52 -25.31 -44.81
C ASP A 532 19.98 -25.99 -46.14
N GLY A 533 21.29 -26.27 -46.18
CA GLY A 533 21.92 -26.58 -47.47
C GLY A 533 22.01 -25.34 -48.39
N LEU A 534 22.75 -25.42 -49.45
CA LEU A 534 22.96 -24.28 -50.35
C LEU A 534 22.12 -24.40 -51.60
N PRO A 535 21.40 -23.37 -52.04
CA PRO A 535 21.21 -22.02 -51.45
C PRO A 535 19.83 -21.84 -50.79
N ARG A 536 19.56 -22.55 -49.74
CA ARG A 536 18.26 -22.51 -49.05
C ARG A 536 18.39 -21.69 -47.76
N LEU A 537 17.65 -20.57 -47.66
CA LEU A 537 17.57 -19.73 -46.45
C LEU A 537 16.66 -20.40 -45.43
N LEU A 538 17.18 -20.59 -44.22
CA LEU A 538 16.46 -21.11 -43.07
C LEU A 538 16.11 -19.96 -42.13
N VAL A 539 14.85 -19.88 -41.68
CA VAL A 539 14.38 -19.04 -40.57
C VAL A 539 13.63 -19.93 -39.60
N ARG A 540 14.08 -19.99 -38.33
CA ARG A 540 13.37 -20.66 -37.25
C ARG A 540 12.93 -19.65 -36.19
N GLY A 541 11.74 -19.87 -35.67
CA GLY A 541 11.22 -19.04 -34.61
C GLY A 541 10.04 -19.70 -33.90
N SER A 542 9.54 -19.00 -32.89
CA SER A 542 8.40 -19.49 -32.11
C SER A 542 7.58 -18.33 -31.54
N VAL A 543 6.30 -18.60 -31.29
CA VAL A 543 5.35 -17.71 -30.63
C VAL A 543 4.68 -18.45 -29.46
N PRO A 544 4.36 -17.77 -28.33
CA PRO A 544 3.76 -18.39 -27.15
C PRO A 544 2.25 -18.62 -27.37
N VAL A 545 1.93 -19.79 -27.88
CA VAL A 545 0.58 -20.24 -28.23
C VAL A 545 0.44 -21.67 -27.73
N SER A 546 -0.68 -21.99 -27.07
CA SER A 546 -0.98 -23.37 -26.68
C SER A 546 -1.24 -24.28 -27.89
N PRO A 547 -1.21 -25.61 -27.73
CA PRO A 547 -1.57 -26.53 -28.80
C PRO A 547 -2.99 -26.30 -29.36
N ALA A 548 -3.95 -25.93 -28.50
CA ALA A 548 -5.33 -25.66 -28.90
C ALA A 548 -5.42 -24.42 -29.81
N SER A 549 -4.84 -23.30 -29.39
CA SER A 549 -4.80 -22.06 -30.17
C SER A 549 -3.89 -22.19 -31.41
N ALA A 550 -2.84 -23.02 -31.38
CA ALA A 550 -1.91 -23.23 -32.50
C ALA A 550 -2.59 -23.75 -33.75
N ALA A 551 -3.64 -24.56 -33.61
CA ALA A 551 -4.43 -25.07 -34.74
C ALA A 551 -5.10 -23.97 -35.58
N HIS A 552 -5.26 -22.78 -35.00
CA HIS A 552 -5.91 -21.62 -35.61
C HIS A 552 -4.93 -20.53 -36.07
N VAL A 553 -3.61 -20.74 -35.91
CA VAL A 553 -2.57 -19.77 -36.28
C VAL A 553 -1.84 -20.24 -37.53
N GLY A 554 -2.02 -19.53 -38.64
CA GLY A 554 -1.24 -19.69 -39.84
C GLY A 554 0.06 -18.87 -39.79
N VAL A 555 1.16 -19.44 -40.30
CA VAL A 555 2.46 -18.75 -40.42
C VAL A 555 2.97 -18.90 -41.85
N ALA A 556 3.30 -17.77 -42.50
CA ALA A 556 3.96 -17.75 -43.78
C ALA A 556 5.23 -16.88 -43.74
N VAL A 557 6.24 -17.25 -44.48
CA VAL A 557 7.46 -16.45 -44.68
C VAL A 557 7.62 -16.16 -46.17
N ARG A 558 7.76 -14.87 -46.49
CA ARG A 558 7.82 -14.39 -47.89
C ARG A 558 9.00 -13.44 -48.08
N LEU A 559 9.73 -13.66 -49.18
CA LEU A 559 10.74 -12.75 -49.67
C LEU A 559 10.11 -11.81 -50.69
N GLU A 560 10.41 -10.53 -50.63
CA GLU A 560 9.89 -9.49 -51.55
C GLU A 560 11.04 -8.63 -52.08
N ALA A 561 11.09 -8.47 -53.38
CA ALA A 561 12.12 -7.65 -54.04
C ALA A 561 11.94 -6.15 -53.69
N ARG A 562 13.02 -5.49 -53.27
CA ARG A 562 12.99 -4.03 -53.11
C ARG A 562 12.91 -3.35 -54.46
N GLY A 563 11.82 -2.70 -54.71
CA GLY A 563 11.50 -2.07 -56.02
C GLY A 563 10.23 -2.60 -56.65
N GLY A 564 9.61 -3.60 -56.04
CA GLY A 564 8.30 -4.17 -56.40
C GLY A 564 8.34 -5.28 -57.44
N GLY A 565 7.29 -6.09 -57.46
CA GLY A 565 6.95 -7.06 -58.51
C GLY A 565 7.23 -8.54 -58.19
N ASP A 566 8.41 -8.87 -57.71
CA ASP A 566 8.77 -10.28 -57.50
C ASP A 566 8.62 -10.68 -56.02
N THR A 567 7.97 -11.83 -55.78
CA THR A 567 7.84 -12.46 -54.44
C THR A 567 8.28 -13.92 -54.49
N LYS A 568 8.70 -14.45 -53.33
CA LYS A 568 9.03 -15.87 -53.16
C LYS A 568 8.60 -16.34 -51.79
N ASP A 569 7.71 -17.32 -51.75
CA ASP A 569 7.26 -17.94 -50.51
C ASP A 569 8.22 -19.01 -50.02
N ALA A 570 8.33 -19.18 -48.72
CA ALA A 570 9.05 -20.26 -48.07
C ALA A 570 8.15 -21.51 -47.91
N GLU A 571 8.76 -22.67 -47.86
CA GLU A 571 8.12 -23.85 -47.30
C GLU A 571 8.14 -23.73 -45.79
N VAL A 572 6.95 -23.68 -45.17
CA VAL A 572 6.83 -23.51 -43.69
C VAL A 572 6.34 -24.82 -43.08
N ARG A 573 7.07 -25.28 -42.07
CA ARG A 573 6.67 -26.39 -41.23
C ARG A 573 6.36 -25.85 -39.83
N LEU A 574 5.16 -26.13 -39.33
CA LEU A 574 4.71 -25.80 -37.98
C LEU A 574 4.84 -27.01 -37.07
N LEU A 575 5.27 -26.77 -35.83
CA LEU A 575 5.38 -27.78 -34.79
C LEU A 575 4.77 -27.22 -33.50
N PRO A 576 3.53 -27.61 -33.17
CA PRO A 576 2.91 -27.22 -31.90
C PRO A 576 3.67 -27.87 -30.73
N GLY A 577 4.20 -27.06 -29.82
CA GLY A 577 4.76 -27.48 -28.54
C GLY A 577 3.79 -27.17 -27.38
N ALA A 578 4.11 -27.60 -26.19
CA ALA A 578 3.24 -27.43 -25.01
C ALA A 578 2.89 -25.95 -24.71
N GLU A 579 3.83 -25.05 -24.92
CA GLU A 579 3.66 -23.62 -24.59
C GLU A 579 3.90 -22.68 -25.77
N ARG A 580 4.41 -23.17 -26.86
CA ARG A 580 4.81 -22.38 -28.04
C ARG A 580 4.53 -23.11 -29.33
N LEU A 581 4.07 -22.36 -30.32
CA LEU A 581 4.07 -22.81 -31.71
C LEU A 581 5.44 -22.51 -32.33
N GLU A 582 6.19 -23.52 -32.68
CA GLU A 582 7.45 -23.39 -33.39
C GLU A 582 7.21 -23.44 -34.92
N PHE A 583 7.99 -22.67 -35.65
CA PHE A 583 7.99 -22.74 -37.12
C PHE A 583 9.41 -22.83 -37.68
N THR A 584 9.52 -23.57 -38.76
CA THR A 584 10.72 -23.62 -39.55
C THR A 584 10.34 -23.29 -40.99
N ALA A 585 10.90 -22.20 -41.51
CA ALA A 585 10.68 -21.73 -42.86
C ALA A 585 11.96 -21.89 -43.69
N VAL A 586 11.85 -22.51 -44.85
CA VAL A 586 12.97 -22.73 -45.77
C VAL A 586 12.63 -22.14 -47.13
N THR A 587 13.45 -21.21 -47.63
CA THR A 587 13.27 -20.58 -48.92
C THR A 587 14.41 -20.94 -49.87
N ASP A 588 14.10 -21.57 -51.01
CA ASP A 588 15.05 -21.79 -52.07
C ASP A 588 15.31 -20.48 -52.83
N LEU A 589 16.55 -20.02 -52.84
CA LEU A 589 16.95 -18.75 -53.44
C LEU A 589 17.33 -18.89 -54.93
N ARG A 590 17.26 -20.10 -55.49
CA ARG A 590 17.45 -20.31 -56.92
C ARG A 590 16.38 -19.59 -57.73
N GLY A 591 16.80 -18.96 -58.84
CA GLY A 591 15.89 -18.21 -59.71
C GLY A 591 15.58 -16.77 -59.30
N LEU A 592 15.95 -16.35 -58.08
CA LEU A 592 15.71 -14.97 -57.66
C LEU A 592 16.51 -13.96 -58.50
N ALA A 593 15.88 -12.84 -58.83
CA ALA A 593 16.52 -11.73 -59.53
C ALA A 593 17.66 -11.11 -58.72
N VAL A 594 18.66 -10.55 -59.40
CA VAL A 594 19.72 -9.78 -58.74
C VAL A 594 19.12 -8.55 -58.09
N GLY A 595 19.40 -8.34 -56.78
CA GLY A 595 18.83 -7.25 -56.02
C GLY A 595 18.79 -7.52 -54.52
N ARG A 596 18.11 -6.65 -53.82
CA ARG A 596 17.85 -6.78 -52.38
C ARG A 596 16.43 -7.25 -52.18
N TRP A 597 16.26 -8.22 -51.28
CA TRP A 597 15.00 -8.83 -50.93
C TRP A 597 14.76 -8.68 -49.43
N ASP A 598 13.60 -8.13 -49.04
CA ASP A 598 13.16 -8.09 -47.65
C ASP A 598 12.47 -9.40 -47.28
N VAL A 599 12.69 -9.88 -46.07
CA VAL A 599 12.07 -11.10 -45.55
C VAL A 599 10.94 -10.72 -44.62
N HIS A 600 9.73 -11.12 -44.97
CA HIS A 600 8.50 -10.86 -44.24
C HIS A 600 8.00 -12.15 -43.59
N LEU A 601 7.42 -11.99 -42.40
CA LEU A 601 6.67 -13.02 -41.69
C LEU A 601 5.21 -12.57 -41.65
N GLU A 602 4.31 -13.46 -41.97
CA GLU A 602 2.87 -13.23 -41.97
C GLU A 602 2.21 -14.20 -40.99
N PHE A 603 1.40 -13.67 -40.06
CA PHE A 603 0.55 -14.43 -39.15
C PHE A 603 -0.89 -14.28 -39.60
N THR A 604 -1.61 -15.40 -39.75
CA THR A 604 -3.05 -15.41 -40.09
C THR A 604 -3.82 -16.06 -38.95
N VAL A 605 -4.86 -15.37 -38.47
CA VAL A 605 -5.76 -15.86 -37.41
C VAL A 605 -7.17 -15.39 -37.75
N GLY A 606 -8.13 -16.33 -37.83
CA GLY A 606 -9.53 -16.01 -38.13
C GLY A 606 -9.77 -15.25 -39.44
N GLY A 607 -8.90 -15.45 -40.42
CA GLY A 607 -8.98 -14.74 -41.71
C GLY A 607 -8.28 -13.39 -41.75
N GLU A 608 -7.88 -12.83 -40.60
CA GLU A 608 -7.04 -11.62 -40.52
C GLU A 608 -5.57 -11.97 -40.65
N THR A 609 -4.81 -11.16 -41.37
CA THR A 609 -3.37 -11.34 -41.55
C THR A 609 -2.61 -10.10 -41.09
N ALA A 610 -1.59 -10.32 -40.27
CA ALA A 610 -0.59 -9.32 -39.94
C ALA A 610 0.74 -9.65 -40.58
N ARG A 611 1.41 -8.64 -41.11
CA ARG A 611 2.67 -8.75 -41.78
C ARG A 611 3.74 -7.91 -41.12
N MET A 612 4.88 -8.52 -40.85
CA MET A 612 6.04 -7.87 -40.28
C MET A 612 7.33 -8.27 -40.97
N ARG A 613 8.38 -7.48 -40.82
CA ARG A 613 9.72 -7.89 -41.24
C ARG A 613 10.35 -8.80 -40.19
N VAL A 614 11.02 -9.87 -40.63
CA VAL A 614 11.69 -10.79 -39.68
C VAL A 614 12.80 -10.06 -38.90
N PRO A 615 12.70 -9.92 -37.55
CA PRO A 615 13.72 -9.28 -36.75
C PRO A 615 14.96 -10.18 -36.62
N VAL A 616 16.16 -9.58 -36.56
CA VAL A 616 17.43 -10.27 -36.36
C VAL A 616 18.20 -9.66 -35.19
N ARG A 617 18.65 -10.46 -34.24
CA ARG A 617 19.41 -10.01 -33.08
C ARG A 617 20.77 -9.40 -33.49
N ALA A 618 21.24 -8.41 -32.78
CA ALA A 618 22.59 -7.90 -32.91
C ALA A 618 23.61 -8.99 -32.53
N GLY A 619 24.68 -9.13 -33.34
CA GLY A 619 25.73 -10.12 -33.06
C GLY A 619 25.61 -11.46 -33.82
N GLN A 620 24.57 -11.67 -34.63
CA GLN A 620 24.61 -12.84 -35.54
C GLN A 620 25.76 -12.73 -36.53
N PRO A 621 26.53 -13.82 -36.78
CA PRO A 621 27.70 -13.77 -37.64
C PRO A 621 27.33 -13.40 -39.07
N LYS A 622 28.15 -12.59 -39.74
CA LYS A 622 28.06 -12.36 -41.19
C LYS A 622 28.36 -13.69 -41.88
N VAL A 623 27.35 -14.29 -42.50
CA VAL A 623 27.53 -15.52 -43.24
C VAL A 623 28.07 -15.20 -44.65
N PRO A 624 29.12 -15.86 -45.10
CA PRO A 624 29.71 -15.59 -46.41
C PRO A 624 28.70 -15.84 -47.53
N PRO A 625 28.77 -15.11 -48.67
CA PRO A 625 27.91 -15.30 -49.81
C PRO A 625 28.06 -16.71 -50.40
N VAL A 626 26.91 -17.37 -50.68
CA VAL A 626 26.86 -18.71 -51.22
C VAL A 626 26.38 -18.71 -52.69
N PRO A 627 26.79 -19.66 -53.53
CA PRO A 627 26.26 -19.81 -54.88
C PRO A 627 24.75 -20.09 -54.84
N CYS A 628 23.94 -19.37 -55.64
CA CYS A 628 22.48 -19.56 -55.73
C CYS A 628 21.98 -19.76 -57.19
N ALA A 629 22.87 -19.99 -58.14
CA ALA A 629 22.52 -20.36 -59.52
C ALA A 629 23.53 -21.36 -60.09
N THR A 630 23.11 -22.10 -61.10
CA THR A 630 23.97 -23.02 -61.82
C THR A 630 25.25 -22.30 -62.30
N LEU A 631 26.38 -22.97 -62.19
CA LEU A 631 27.72 -22.45 -62.54
C LEU A 631 28.18 -21.23 -61.75
N GLY A 632 27.60 -20.95 -60.60
CA GLY A 632 28.02 -19.82 -59.72
C GLY A 632 27.75 -18.43 -60.31
N LEU A 633 26.85 -18.31 -61.29
CA LEU A 633 26.49 -17.05 -61.96
C LEU A 633 25.82 -16.02 -61.06
N ARG A 634 25.28 -16.46 -59.90
CA ARG A 634 24.72 -15.59 -58.85
C ARG A 634 25.15 -16.09 -57.48
N ARG A 635 25.28 -15.15 -56.53
CA ARG A 635 25.57 -15.45 -55.13
C ARG A 635 24.57 -14.78 -54.24
N ALA A 636 24.19 -15.45 -53.15
CA ALA A 636 23.27 -14.95 -52.14
C ALA A 636 23.99 -14.73 -50.80
N SER A 637 23.63 -13.72 -50.12
CA SER A 637 23.97 -13.47 -48.71
C SER A 637 22.74 -12.92 -47.99
N PHE A 638 22.66 -13.15 -46.68
CA PHE A 638 21.68 -12.48 -45.87
C PHE A 638 22.38 -11.56 -44.85
N TYR A 639 21.69 -10.52 -44.41
CA TYR A 639 22.25 -9.51 -43.54
C TYR A 639 21.16 -8.84 -42.70
N ARG A 640 21.58 -8.23 -41.57
CA ARG A 640 20.75 -7.37 -40.74
C ARG A 640 20.72 -5.96 -41.31
N THR A 641 19.53 -5.41 -41.55
CA THR A 641 19.35 -4.02 -42.02
C THR A 641 19.60 -3.02 -40.90
N GLY A 642 19.75 -1.73 -41.20
CA GLY A 642 19.87 -0.67 -40.20
C GLY A 642 18.69 -0.63 -39.21
N GLY A 643 17.48 -1.00 -39.63
CA GLY A 643 16.31 -1.15 -38.78
C GLY A 643 16.21 -2.51 -38.07
N GLY A 644 17.26 -3.32 -38.05
CA GLY A 644 17.29 -4.55 -37.26
C GLY A 644 16.66 -5.79 -37.93
N ASN A 645 16.22 -5.72 -39.17
CA ASN A 645 15.46 -6.79 -39.84
C ASN A 645 16.32 -7.60 -40.80
N LEU A 646 15.88 -8.83 -41.10
CA LEU A 646 16.51 -9.72 -42.06
C LEU A 646 16.29 -9.25 -43.50
N ALA A 647 17.34 -9.27 -44.29
CA ALA A 647 17.27 -9.09 -45.74
C ALA A 647 18.24 -10.01 -46.45
N VAL A 648 17.93 -10.35 -47.72
CA VAL A 648 18.74 -11.14 -48.60
C VAL A 648 19.28 -10.25 -49.73
N HIS A 649 20.52 -10.46 -50.09
CA HIS A 649 21.16 -9.76 -51.21
C HIS A 649 21.65 -10.78 -52.26
N ILE A 650 21.10 -10.71 -53.44
CA ILE A 650 21.49 -11.50 -54.59
C ILE A 650 22.42 -10.66 -55.47
N VAL A 651 23.62 -11.11 -55.69
CA VAL A 651 24.63 -10.43 -56.52
C VAL A 651 25.10 -11.30 -57.70
N PRO A 652 25.60 -10.69 -58.78
CA PRO A 652 26.25 -11.45 -59.84
C PRO A 652 27.44 -12.22 -59.31
N GLY A 653 27.64 -13.48 -59.78
CA GLY A 653 28.83 -14.26 -59.47
C GLY A 653 30.08 -13.71 -60.19
N ARG A 654 31.27 -14.16 -59.75
CA ARG A 654 32.54 -13.63 -60.26
C ARG A 654 32.68 -13.80 -61.80
N VAL A 655 32.11 -14.84 -62.38
CA VAL A 655 32.16 -15.10 -63.84
C VAL A 655 31.37 -14.03 -64.61
N THR A 656 30.17 -13.63 -64.13
CA THR A 656 29.35 -12.60 -64.80
C THR A 656 29.93 -11.18 -64.59
N ALA A 657 30.67 -10.95 -63.53
CA ALA A 657 31.36 -9.67 -63.28
C ALA A 657 32.53 -9.51 -64.26
N LEU A 658 33.28 -10.58 -64.54
CA LEU A 658 34.35 -10.61 -65.56
C LEU A 658 33.84 -10.38 -66.95
N ALA A 659 32.71 -11.04 -67.36
CA ALA A 659 32.09 -10.85 -68.67
C ALA A 659 31.60 -9.40 -68.88
N ARG A 660 31.02 -8.75 -67.88
CA ARG A 660 30.61 -7.32 -67.92
C ARG A 660 31.81 -6.37 -67.98
N SER A 661 32.91 -6.70 -67.33
CA SER A 661 34.14 -5.88 -67.40
C SER A 661 34.84 -6.01 -68.74
N ALA A 662 34.80 -7.20 -69.35
CA ALA A 662 35.29 -7.47 -70.73
C ALA A 662 34.43 -6.78 -71.80
N GLY A 663 33.08 -6.81 -71.66
CA GLY A 663 32.15 -6.09 -72.53
C GLY A 663 32.34 -4.55 -72.49
N ARG A 664 32.60 -3.96 -71.33
CA ARG A 664 32.88 -2.53 -71.21
C ARG A 664 34.27 -2.10 -71.73
N ARG A 665 35.21 -3.05 -71.90
CA ARG A 665 36.52 -2.79 -72.55
C ARG A 665 36.40 -2.92 -74.11
N LEU A 666 35.46 -3.70 -74.63
CA LEU A 666 35.22 -3.82 -76.08
C LEU A 666 34.35 -2.69 -76.66
N THR A 667 33.59 -1.94 -75.83
CA THR A 667 32.81 -0.78 -76.28
C THR A 667 33.55 0.57 -76.05
N ARG A 668 34.83 0.56 -75.64
CA ARG A 668 35.72 1.69 -75.53
C ARG A 668 36.98 1.61 -76.42
N ARG A 669 36.89 0.86 -77.53
CA ARG A 669 37.84 0.93 -78.70
C ARG A 669 37.12 1.36 -79.94
#